data_d3705897e8dde22793299e5346018b75
#
_entry.id   d3705897e8dde22793299e5346018b75
#
_cell.length_a   1.000
_cell.length_b   1.000
_cell.length_c   1.000
_cell.angle_alpha   90.00
_cell.angle_beta   90.00
_cell.angle_gamma   90.00
#
_symmetry.space_group_name_H-M   'P 1'
#
loop_
_entity.id
_entity.type
_entity.pdbx_description
1 polymer ?
#
loop_
_entity_poly.entity_id
_entity_poly.type
_entity_poly.pdbx_seq_one_letter_code
_entity_poly.pdbx_strand_id
1 'polypeptide(L)'
;MTIFGGLLAIAVDAQTVYSGRVIADDTKKGLGWASVVAENKEHKPLVFTQTKENGSFELKVPEGKEVYCLSFSLLGYAKYSIATTDFKNGQTIALHEEALVLKEVKATSKRLQQHDDKLTYSVAGFRHKQDRSIADVIAKMPGLEVKEDGSIHFQGKPINNFYIEGLNLMGNNYSQASENINADKVKSVEVLTNHQKVKALRGVQFSDQAALNLVLEEDAKNTWLGLLEVGLGMTLQESDADCLLRDGRLMTMMFGGKMQSLSMYKWNNTGKNIQKEVRDIQNTIDDIGNTENMTSDIWLGAPELMQERYTMNDSRLIATNWLHKTGKDATLRLQLNGFLDETEGNRSTTTFYSDAMGGVTITEDAKGETRNSQWKGEMKYEYNSNQQFITNVLSGYIDFNKGWASTLTNNQSIRQEATPRKRWVGDNFELVKTIGNDRILRLNVSGIVNYLPGTLLLVDSTSQHIDQHDTQLHVSASFRHKLFGKLYISYKAGVDYNDERFKIYQEQAQNDSYQMLNCYFQPSLSIKRNDLEWQASLPISLVNRNFGEERSTRLIMTPMTSLKYQLTSRLSVSTYYNYNWQPASLGDMTAVPIFNSYRSYNTGLGRLYAENSHNGRLRLEYTDPINGLFGNINGSLLYNSNIPLRNSLLEGLIYHSSPSEEYINNTLWMLSGRLSKSLGTMKLIAALEGQLTSNHTTTMMNGRRLPFRYDSYRCGISFSLRPSQTLSFEEKSYYQYSCQISTSDRSLDSRALRSFTHTLKTYYMPGHWQIEWTNEMYHSNDHSVSFTFFSDLLVSYRTKEFEVGIQMDNLFGNNKYERHHISTYYTNYTINRLRPREILFKASFDL
;
A
#
# COMPACT_ATOMS: atom_id res chain seq x y z
N MET A 1 24.24 -26.68 -48.43
CA MET A 1 25.44 -26.25 -49.14
C MET A 1 25.00 -25.32 -50.22
N THR A 2 24.97 -24.05 -49.99
CA THR A 2 25.02 -22.95 -50.99
C THR A 2 25.30 -21.64 -50.23
N ILE A 3 26.44 -21.09 -50.49
CA ILE A 3 27.07 -19.88 -49.97
C ILE A 3 26.36 -18.69 -50.59
N PHE A 4 25.87 -17.74 -49.77
CA PHE A 4 25.53 -16.38 -50.25
C PHE A 4 26.50 -15.39 -49.62
N GLY A 5 27.47 -14.97 -50.46
CA GLY A 5 28.34 -13.84 -50.19
C GLY A 5 27.58 -12.55 -50.47
N GLY A 6 27.31 -11.77 -49.42
CA GLY A 6 26.77 -10.42 -49.55
C GLY A 6 27.90 -9.40 -49.43
N LEU A 7 28.19 -8.67 -50.51
CA LEU A 7 29.05 -7.49 -50.53
C LEU A 7 28.53 -6.45 -49.52
N LEU A 8 29.34 -6.08 -48.52
CA LEU A 8 29.15 -4.87 -47.76
C LEU A 8 29.56 -3.68 -48.65
N ALA A 9 28.59 -2.99 -49.23
CA ALA A 9 28.79 -1.66 -49.75
C ALA A 9 28.96 -0.68 -48.59
N ILE A 10 30.14 -0.16 -48.38
CA ILE A 10 30.38 0.97 -47.48
C ILE A 10 29.79 2.20 -48.19
N ALA A 11 28.58 2.60 -47.75
CA ALA A 11 28.02 3.88 -48.11
C ALA A 11 28.88 4.96 -47.45
N VAL A 12 29.61 5.74 -48.19
CA VAL A 12 30.26 6.96 -47.75
C VAL A 12 29.12 7.99 -47.60
N ASP A 13 28.65 8.21 -46.37
CA ASP A 13 27.69 9.27 -46.08
C ASP A 13 28.31 10.64 -46.42
N ALA A 14 27.75 11.31 -47.40
CA ALA A 14 28.12 12.69 -47.75
C ALA A 14 27.59 13.62 -46.62
N GLN A 15 28.45 13.96 -45.66
CA GLN A 15 28.15 14.90 -44.59
C GLN A 15 28.50 16.31 -44.98
N THR A 16 27.59 17.27 -44.78
CA THR A 16 27.93 18.70 -44.91
C THR A 16 28.66 19.16 -43.63
N VAL A 17 29.87 19.68 -43.80
CA VAL A 17 30.72 20.11 -42.68
C VAL A 17 30.83 21.63 -42.67
N TYR A 18 30.43 22.25 -41.55
CA TYR A 18 30.67 23.69 -41.28
C TYR A 18 31.82 23.80 -40.30
N SER A 19 32.83 24.59 -40.63
CA SER A 19 34.02 24.81 -39.79
C SER A 19 34.39 26.28 -39.72
N GLY A 20 34.94 26.69 -38.59
CA GLY A 20 35.34 28.08 -38.37
C GLY A 20 35.92 28.31 -36.97
N ARG A 21 35.99 29.55 -36.59
CA ARG A 21 36.52 29.95 -35.28
C ARG A 21 35.62 31.02 -34.66
N VAL A 22 35.33 30.88 -33.38
CA VAL A 22 34.59 31.85 -32.57
C VAL A 22 35.56 32.61 -31.68
N ILE A 23 35.51 33.91 -31.69
CA ILE A 23 36.39 34.78 -30.89
C ILE A 23 35.58 35.82 -30.11
N ALA A 24 36.12 36.35 -29.06
CA ALA A 24 35.60 37.55 -28.38
C ALA A 24 35.91 38.78 -29.24
N ASP A 25 34.96 39.69 -29.42
CA ASP A 25 35.15 40.83 -30.30
C ASP A 25 36.12 41.88 -29.74
N ASP A 26 36.16 42.04 -28.43
CA ASP A 26 37.01 42.96 -27.69
C ASP A 26 38.47 42.49 -27.61
N THR A 27 38.70 41.27 -27.18
CA THR A 27 40.04 40.72 -26.94
C THR A 27 40.64 39.96 -28.12
N LYS A 28 39.82 39.66 -29.17
CA LYS A 28 40.18 38.82 -30.33
C LYS A 28 40.69 37.42 -29.95
N LYS A 29 40.51 37.00 -28.68
CA LYS A 29 40.87 35.66 -28.22
C LYS A 29 39.83 34.64 -28.63
N GLY A 30 40.26 33.40 -28.90
CA GLY A 30 39.33 32.29 -29.18
C GLY A 30 38.45 32.01 -27.97
N LEU A 31 37.15 31.85 -28.21
CA LEU A 31 36.17 31.48 -27.18
C LEU A 31 35.97 29.97 -27.18
N GLY A 32 36.50 29.29 -26.20
CA GLY A 32 36.25 27.87 -25.92
C GLY A 32 34.86 27.61 -25.35
N TRP A 33 34.33 26.45 -25.65
CA TRP A 33 33.01 25.98 -25.16
C TRP A 33 31.80 26.79 -25.64
N ALA A 34 31.96 27.66 -26.64
CA ALA A 34 30.82 28.30 -27.28
C ALA A 34 30.00 27.26 -28.05
N SER A 35 28.70 27.29 -27.85
CA SER A 35 27.75 26.40 -28.54
C SER A 35 27.52 26.90 -29.96
N VAL A 36 27.68 26.00 -30.93
CA VAL A 36 27.43 26.23 -32.37
C VAL A 36 26.31 25.30 -32.79
N VAL A 37 25.17 25.85 -33.19
CA VAL A 37 23.91 25.10 -33.47
C VAL A 37 23.49 25.37 -34.92
N ALA A 38 23.26 24.31 -35.69
CA ALA A 38 22.57 24.39 -36.97
C ALA A 38 21.05 24.37 -36.76
N GLU A 39 20.36 25.36 -37.28
CA GLU A 39 18.91 25.53 -37.11
C GLU A 39 18.21 25.47 -38.50
N ASN A 40 16.95 24.95 -38.51
CA ASN A 40 16.09 24.95 -39.71
C ASN A 40 15.40 26.32 -39.89
N LYS A 41 14.52 26.47 -40.89
CA LYS A 41 13.75 27.71 -41.16
C LYS A 41 12.84 28.13 -39.98
N GLU A 42 12.48 27.20 -39.11
CA GLU A 42 11.66 27.46 -37.92
C GLU A 42 12.49 27.74 -36.67
N HIS A 43 13.82 27.95 -36.81
CA HIS A 43 14.80 28.13 -35.74
C HIS A 43 14.85 26.97 -34.73
N LYS A 44 14.48 25.76 -35.16
CA LYS A 44 14.62 24.55 -34.35
C LYS A 44 16.02 23.96 -34.52
N PRO A 45 16.70 23.55 -33.46
CA PRO A 45 18.04 22.98 -33.55
C PRO A 45 18.01 21.61 -34.27
N LEU A 46 18.89 21.44 -35.24
CA LEU A 46 19.07 20.21 -36.00
C LEU A 46 20.26 19.40 -35.49
N VAL A 47 21.41 20.07 -35.29
CA VAL A 47 22.68 19.50 -34.81
C VAL A 47 23.44 20.59 -34.07
N PHE A 48 24.28 20.24 -33.13
CA PHE A 48 25.14 21.19 -32.42
C PHE A 48 26.55 20.63 -32.21
N THR A 49 27.51 21.54 -31.99
CA THR A 49 28.86 21.28 -31.52
C THR A 49 29.31 22.36 -30.55
N GLN A 50 30.43 22.17 -29.90
CA GLN A 50 31.07 23.20 -29.07
C GLN A 50 32.44 23.55 -29.62
N THR A 51 32.86 24.79 -29.45
CA THR A 51 34.20 25.22 -29.81
C THR A 51 35.24 24.62 -28.88
N LYS A 52 36.42 24.30 -29.45
CA LYS A 52 37.62 23.92 -28.69
C LYS A 52 38.17 25.13 -27.92
N GLU A 53 39.11 24.92 -26.99
CA GLU A 53 39.73 26.00 -26.18
C GLU A 53 40.25 27.18 -27.01
N ASN A 54 40.74 26.93 -28.23
CA ASN A 54 41.21 27.96 -29.13
C ASN A 54 40.11 28.64 -29.95
N GLY A 55 38.84 28.30 -29.70
CA GLY A 55 37.66 28.83 -30.38
C GLY A 55 37.31 28.12 -31.69
N SER A 56 38.08 27.15 -32.17
CA SER A 56 37.79 26.44 -33.43
C SER A 56 36.62 25.45 -33.24
N PHE A 57 35.81 25.31 -34.28
CA PHE A 57 34.71 24.33 -34.30
C PHE A 57 34.62 23.59 -35.64
N GLU A 58 34.03 22.42 -35.59
CA GLU A 58 33.63 21.61 -36.72
C GLU A 58 32.27 21.03 -36.45
N LEU A 59 31.25 21.38 -37.24
CA LEU A 59 29.89 20.94 -37.13
C LEU A 59 29.54 20.06 -38.33
N LYS A 60 29.26 18.79 -38.08
CA LYS A 60 28.89 17.80 -39.09
C LYS A 60 27.39 17.63 -39.12
N VAL A 61 26.78 17.88 -40.25
CA VAL A 61 25.34 17.74 -40.47
C VAL A 61 25.10 16.51 -41.34
N PRO A 62 24.25 15.57 -40.84
CA PRO A 62 23.85 14.42 -41.63
C PRO A 62 23.11 14.80 -42.90
N GLU A 63 23.24 14.00 -43.98
CA GLU A 63 22.55 14.20 -45.25
C GLU A 63 21.03 14.24 -45.08
N GLY A 64 20.34 15.08 -45.84
CA GLY A 64 18.87 15.21 -45.79
C GLY A 64 18.34 16.21 -44.76
N LYS A 65 19.21 16.91 -44.00
CA LYS A 65 18.80 18.02 -43.13
C LYS A 65 19.11 19.38 -43.78
N GLU A 66 18.06 20.13 -44.10
CA GLU A 66 18.23 21.51 -44.58
C GLU A 66 18.55 22.45 -43.42
N VAL A 67 19.78 22.97 -43.40
CA VAL A 67 20.23 23.97 -42.44
C VAL A 67 19.95 25.35 -42.99
N TYR A 68 19.22 26.17 -42.24
CA TYR A 68 18.89 27.54 -42.61
C TYR A 68 19.88 28.55 -42.05
N CYS A 69 20.26 28.40 -40.77
CA CYS A 69 21.27 29.28 -40.16
C CYS A 69 22.11 28.54 -39.13
N LEU A 70 23.28 29.12 -38.87
CA LEU A 70 24.15 28.72 -37.74
C LEU A 70 24.02 29.75 -36.64
N SER A 71 23.76 29.33 -35.42
CA SER A 71 23.73 30.19 -34.25
C SER A 71 24.88 29.87 -33.29
N PHE A 72 25.48 30.92 -32.77
CA PHE A 72 26.61 30.88 -31.87
C PHE A 72 26.23 31.51 -30.55
N SER A 73 26.49 30.86 -29.44
CA SER A 73 26.17 31.37 -28.12
C SER A 73 27.18 30.94 -27.06
N LEU A 74 27.48 31.83 -26.15
CA LEU A 74 28.30 31.58 -24.97
C LEU A 74 27.79 32.45 -23.85
N LEU A 75 27.81 31.95 -22.62
CA LEU A 75 27.39 32.69 -21.43
C LEU A 75 28.23 33.96 -21.25
N GLY A 76 27.60 35.11 -21.15
CA GLY A 76 28.27 36.40 -21.08
C GLY A 76 28.49 37.06 -22.46
N TYR A 77 28.01 36.50 -23.55
CA TYR A 77 28.10 37.03 -24.91
C TYR A 77 26.74 37.06 -25.60
N ALA A 78 26.52 38.05 -26.45
CA ALA A 78 25.32 38.15 -27.29
C ALA A 78 25.24 36.95 -28.26
N LYS A 79 24.06 36.34 -28.36
CA LYS A 79 23.82 35.29 -29.36
C LYS A 79 23.95 35.89 -30.77
N TYR A 80 24.79 35.29 -31.61
CA TYR A 80 24.94 35.65 -33.01
C TYR A 80 24.41 34.53 -33.90
N SER A 81 23.70 34.90 -34.98
CA SER A 81 23.19 33.95 -35.96
C SER A 81 23.51 34.43 -37.39
N ILE A 82 23.93 33.52 -38.25
CA ILE A 82 24.27 33.78 -39.65
C ILE A 82 23.58 32.78 -40.56
N ALA A 83 23.01 33.24 -41.68
CA ALA A 83 22.41 32.33 -42.64
C ALA A 83 23.50 31.43 -43.28
N THR A 84 23.17 30.19 -43.60
CA THR A 84 24.12 29.27 -44.21
C THR A 84 24.57 29.74 -45.60
N THR A 85 23.79 30.55 -46.31
CA THR A 85 24.15 31.21 -47.57
C THR A 85 25.29 32.19 -47.43
N ASP A 86 25.41 32.83 -46.27
CA ASP A 86 26.40 33.89 -46.00
C ASP A 86 27.61 33.36 -45.20
N PHE A 87 27.50 32.14 -44.69
CA PHE A 87 28.57 31.51 -43.92
C PHE A 87 29.60 30.85 -44.87
N LYS A 88 30.90 31.16 -44.65
CA LYS A 88 32.03 30.53 -45.36
C LYS A 88 32.81 29.66 -44.39
N ASN A 89 33.13 28.43 -44.83
CA ASN A 89 34.00 27.55 -44.05
C ASN A 89 35.35 28.21 -43.76
N GLY A 90 35.84 28.12 -42.54
CA GLY A 90 37.04 28.79 -42.04
C GLY A 90 36.79 30.22 -41.54
N GLN A 91 35.57 30.74 -41.63
CA GLN A 91 35.24 32.10 -41.17
C GLN A 91 35.41 32.25 -39.64
N THR A 92 35.86 33.45 -39.23
CA THR A 92 35.92 33.83 -37.83
C THR A 92 34.68 34.60 -37.44
N ILE A 93 34.00 34.13 -36.40
CA ILE A 93 32.80 34.74 -35.85
C ILE A 93 33.18 35.46 -34.55
N ALA A 94 32.93 36.78 -34.47
CA ALA A 94 33.16 37.57 -33.28
C ALA A 94 31.87 37.67 -32.46
N LEU A 95 31.92 37.31 -31.19
CA LEU A 95 30.79 37.53 -30.24
C LEU A 95 31.07 38.73 -29.37
N HIS A 96 30.09 39.62 -29.25
CA HIS A 96 30.14 40.79 -28.38
C HIS A 96 29.85 40.39 -26.94
N GLU A 97 30.62 40.90 -25.96
CA GLU A 97 30.33 40.73 -24.56
C GLU A 97 29.04 41.46 -24.22
N GLU A 98 28.08 40.78 -23.62
CA GLU A 98 26.80 41.31 -23.19
C GLU A 98 26.68 41.06 -21.70
N ALA A 99 26.63 42.15 -20.90
CA ALA A 99 26.40 42.02 -19.47
C ALA A 99 25.02 41.38 -19.25
N LEU A 100 25.00 40.18 -18.67
CA LEU A 100 23.78 39.49 -18.27
C LEU A 100 23.09 40.32 -17.21
N VAL A 101 22.17 41.21 -17.61
CA VAL A 101 21.14 41.68 -16.71
C VAL A 101 20.25 40.46 -16.41
N LEU A 102 20.52 39.80 -15.30
CA LEU A 102 19.59 38.77 -14.77
C LEU A 102 18.24 39.43 -14.56
N LYS A 103 17.34 39.34 -15.53
CA LYS A 103 15.91 39.51 -15.25
C LYS A 103 15.62 38.56 -14.13
N GLU A 104 15.05 39.12 -13.05
CA GLU A 104 14.54 38.34 -11.92
C GLU A 104 13.71 37.18 -12.49
N VAL A 105 14.32 36.02 -12.63
CA VAL A 105 13.62 34.79 -12.97
C VAL A 105 12.80 34.50 -11.73
N LYS A 106 11.54 34.88 -11.72
CA LYS A 106 10.57 34.19 -10.87
C LYS A 106 10.69 32.74 -11.27
N ALA A 107 11.49 32.01 -10.51
CA ALA A 107 11.57 30.56 -10.61
C ALA A 107 10.18 30.03 -10.24
N THR A 108 9.30 29.87 -11.21
CA THR A 108 8.14 29.00 -11.08
C THR A 108 8.74 27.62 -10.97
N SER A 109 8.97 27.19 -9.73
CA SER A 109 9.39 25.83 -9.43
C SER A 109 8.43 24.92 -10.19
N LYS A 110 8.96 24.10 -11.09
CA LYS A 110 8.13 23.12 -11.79
C LYS A 110 7.50 22.23 -10.72
N ARG A 111 6.18 22.16 -10.70
CA ARG A 111 5.41 21.39 -9.70
C ARG A 111 5.90 19.94 -9.59
N LEU A 112 6.31 19.35 -10.71
CA LEU A 112 6.82 18.01 -10.84
C LEU A 112 8.04 18.01 -11.74
N GLN A 113 9.12 17.39 -11.29
CA GLN A 113 10.37 17.24 -12.03
C GLN A 113 10.74 15.75 -12.06
N GLN A 114 11.31 15.30 -13.17
CA GLN A 114 11.88 13.96 -13.30
C GLN A 114 13.36 14.07 -13.57
N HIS A 115 14.14 13.30 -12.84
CA HIS A 115 15.57 13.13 -13.07
C HIS A 115 15.89 11.66 -12.86
N ASP A 116 16.25 10.96 -13.95
CA ASP A 116 16.47 9.51 -13.94
C ASP A 116 15.32 8.73 -13.28
N ASP A 117 15.60 7.91 -12.28
CA ASP A 117 14.64 7.13 -11.51
C ASP A 117 14.00 7.91 -10.33
N LYS A 118 14.06 9.24 -10.35
CA LYS A 118 13.52 10.09 -9.30
C LYS A 118 12.50 11.08 -9.83
N LEU A 119 11.30 11.08 -9.24
CA LEU A 119 10.27 12.10 -9.43
C LEU A 119 10.24 13.00 -8.20
N THR A 120 10.37 14.31 -8.38
CA THR A 120 10.33 15.29 -7.30
C THR A 120 9.09 16.16 -7.41
N TYR A 121 8.21 16.06 -6.43
CA TYR A 121 7.01 16.87 -6.29
C TYR A 121 7.27 18.01 -5.32
N SER A 122 7.09 19.26 -5.76
CA SER A 122 7.12 20.43 -4.87
C SER A 122 5.88 20.45 -4.01
N VAL A 123 6.01 20.39 -2.68
CA VAL A 123 4.86 20.45 -1.77
C VAL A 123 4.06 21.73 -1.96
N ALA A 124 4.70 22.90 -2.09
CA ALA A 124 4.05 24.18 -2.35
C ALA A 124 3.21 24.19 -3.64
N GLY A 125 3.57 23.33 -4.63
CA GLY A 125 2.85 23.20 -5.89
C GLY A 125 1.53 22.42 -5.77
N PHE A 126 1.41 21.50 -4.84
CA PHE A 126 0.24 20.62 -4.67
C PHE A 126 -0.57 20.95 -3.41
N ARG A 127 0.07 21.54 -2.42
CA ARG A 127 -0.56 21.90 -1.16
C ARG A 127 -1.69 22.91 -1.33
N HIS A 128 -2.80 22.63 -0.67
CA HIS A 128 -3.89 23.56 -0.44
C HIS A 128 -3.78 24.14 0.98
N LYS A 129 -4.48 25.23 1.24
CA LYS A 129 -4.40 25.96 2.52
C LYS A 129 -4.98 25.13 3.68
N GLN A 130 -5.94 24.25 3.39
CA GLN A 130 -6.55 23.33 4.36
C GLN A 130 -5.66 22.14 4.74
N ASP A 131 -4.67 21.79 3.92
CA ASP A 131 -3.84 20.61 4.16
C ASP A 131 -2.98 20.81 5.41
N ARG A 132 -3.05 19.86 6.32
CA ARG A 132 -2.33 19.89 7.59
C ARG A 132 -1.19 18.91 7.59
N SER A 133 -1.49 17.65 7.25
CA SER A 133 -0.49 16.59 7.17
C SER A 133 0.15 16.51 5.79
N ILE A 134 1.33 15.89 5.72
CA ILE A 134 1.94 15.62 4.42
C ILE A 134 1.14 14.55 3.65
N ALA A 135 0.39 13.66 4.33
CA ALA A 135 -0.51 12.70 3.69
C ALA A 135 -1.59 13.41 2.86
N ASP A 136 -2.17 14.52 3.35
CA ASP A 136 -3.17 15.32 2.61
C ASP A 136 -2.61 15.83 1.28
N VAL A 137 -1.35 16.22 1.27
CA VAL A 137 -0.67 16.72 0.06
C VAL A 137 -0.28 15.58 -0.86
N ILE A 138 0.24 14.47 -0.33
CA ILE A 138 0.60 13.27 -1.10
C ILE A 138 -0.61 12.72 -1.85
N ALA A 139 -1.79 12.70 -1.21
CA ALA A 139 -3.04 12.27 -1.85
C ALA A 139 -3.43 13.10 -3.08
N LYS A 140 -2.89 14.32 -3.22
CA LYS A 140 -3.11 15.24 -4.35
C LYS A 140 -1.98 15.19 -5.39
N MET A 141 -0.94 14.38 -5.18
CA MET A 141 0.16 14.23 -6.14
C MET A 141 -0.20 13.19 -7.19
N PRO A 142 -0.18 13.52 -8.49
CA PRO A 142 -0.57 12.58 -9.54
C PRO A 142 0.35 11.35 -9.52
N GLY A 143 -0.26 10.16 -9.66
CA GLY A 143 0.42 8.88 -9.57
C GLY A 143 0.57 8.34 -8.15
N LEU A 144 0.37 9.16 -7.12
CA LEU A 144 0.35 8.75 -5.71
C LEU A 144 -1.09 8.58 -5.21
N GLU A 145 -1.27 7.75 -4.23
CA GLU A 145 -2.54 7.47 -3.57
C GLU A 145 -2.28 7.14 -2.10
N VAL A 146 -3.04 7.75 -1.21
CA VAL A 146 -3.08 7.42 0.21
C VAL A 146 -4.38 6.66 0.46
N LYS A 147 -4.26 5.41 0.92
CA LYS A 147 -5.41 4.56 1.26
C LYS A 147 -5.95 4.88 2.65
N GLU A 148 -7.15 4.39 2.97
CA GLU A 148 -7.78 4.59 4.28
C GLU A 148 -6.99 3.98 5.44
N ASP A 149 -6.25 2.90 5.17
CA ASP A 149 -5.36 2.25 6.13
C ASP A 149 -4.03 3.00 6.34
N GLY A 150 -3.84 4.16 5.70
CA GLY A 150 -2.62 4.97 5.76
C GLY A 150 -1.52 4.50 4.80
N SER A 151 -1.72 3.44 4.02
CA SER A 151 -0.75 2.98 3.04
C SER A 151 -0.64 3.94 1.86
N ILE A 152 0.61 4.19 1.44
CA ILE A 152 0.90 5.03 0.27
C ILE A 152 1.25 4.14 -0.90
N HIS A 153 0.57 4.35 -2.02
CA HIS A 153 0.78 3.62 -3.25
C HIS A 153 1.30 4.56 -4.35
N PHE A 154 2.27 4.10 -5.12
CA PHE A 154 2.69 4.74 -6.35
C PHE A 154 2.23 3.89 -7.54
N GLN A 155 1.38 4.47 -8.38
CA GLN A 155 0.76 3.80 -9.53
C GLN A 155 0.09 2.45 -9.14
N GLY A 156 -0.60 2.43 -7.98
CA GLY A 156 -1.32 1.26 -7.48
C GLY A 156 -0.46 0.18 -6.83
N LYS A 157 0.87 0.38 -6.71
CA LYS A 157 1.77 -0.48 -5.91
C LYS A 157 2.10 0.18 -4.58
N PRO A 158 2.10 -0.53 -3.46
CA PRO A 158 2.57 0.03 -2.20
C PRO A 158 4.05 0.41 -2.30
N ILE A 159 4.43 1.50 -1.67
CA ILE A 159 5.84 1.89 -1.57
C ILE A 159 6.58 0.91 -0.65
N ASN A 160 7.85 0.64 -0.94
CA ASN A 160 8.65 -0.30 -0.13
C ASN A 160 9.41 0.35 1.02
N ASN A 161 9.61 1.66 0.98
CA ASN A 161 10.29 2.42 2.03
C ASN A 161 9.77 3.85 2.07
N PHE A 162 9.77 4.41 3.28
CA PHE A 162 9.45 5.80 3.54
C PHE A 162 10.64 6.43 4.28
N TYR A 163 11.27 7.40 3.65
CA TYR A 163 12.43 8.10 4.19
C TYR A 163 12.07 9.53 4.60
N ILE A 164 12.76 10.04 5.62
CA ILE A 164 12.76 11.45 6.01
C ILE A 164 14.22 11.89 5.99
N GLU A 165 14.56 12.85 5.10
CA GLU A 165 15.98 13.27 4.87
C GLU A 165 16.91 12.08 4.59
N GLY A 166 16.40 11.07 3.84
CA GLY A 166 17.15 9.89 3.44
C GLY A 166 17.29 8.80 4.52
N LEU A 167 16.69 8.94 5.69
CA LEU A 167 16.74 7.97 6.79
C LEU A 167 15.36 7.31 6.98
N ASN A 168 15.33 6.00 7.25
CA ASN A 168 14.12 5.23 7.45
C ASN A 168 13.78 5.09 8.95
N LEU A 169 13.27 6.18 9.54
CA LEU A 169 12.86 6.20 10.95
C LEU A 169 11.67 5.28 11.23
N MET A 170 10.66 5.29 10.34
CA MET A 170 9.35 4.73 10.63
C MET A 170 9.20 3.24 10.28
N GLY A 171 10.12 2.68 9.46
CA GLY A 171 9.94 1.30 8.98
C GLY A 171 8.61 1.11 8.26
N ASN A 172 7.85 0.12 8.71
CA ASN A 172 6.55 -0.21 8.14
C ASN A 172 5.39 0.64 8.71
N ASN A 173 5.63 1.40 9.78
CA ASN A 173 4.63 2.26 10.43
C ASN A 173 4.70 3.72 9.95
N TYR A 174 4.99 3.93 8.68
CA TYR A 174 5.21 5.28 8.13
C TYR A 174 3.96 6.18 8.12
N SER A 175 2.76 5.62 8.30
CA SER A 175 1.53 6.40 8.51
C SER A 175 1.64 7.34 9.72
N GLN A 176 2.40 6.96 10.77
CA GLN A 176 2.70 7.84 11.90
C GLN A 176 3.37 9.15 11.45
N ALA A 177 4.27 9.08 10.48
CA ALA A 177 4.94 10.27 9.95
C ALA A 177 4.06 10.99 8.92
N SER A 178 3.48 10.29 7.96
CA SER A 178 2.72 10.91 6.88
C SER A 178 1.45 11.63 7.38
N GLU A 179 0.76 11.07 8.36
CA GLU A 179 -0.46 11.65 8.96
C GLU A 179 -0.17 12.79 9.96
N ASN A 180 1.07 12.92 10.45
CA ASN A 180 1.37 13.79 11.57
C ASN A 180 2.44 14.87 11.29
N ILE A 181 3.29 14.70 10.28
CA ILE A 181 4.21 15.77 9.87
C ILE A 181 3.42 16.87 9.18
N ASN A 182 3.52 18.11 9.71
CA ASN A 182 2.89 19.26 9.12
C ASN A 182 3.42 19.50 7.69
N ALA A 183 2.49 19.66 6.73
CA ALA A 183 2.82 19.91 5.33
C ALA A 183 3.70 21.16 5.12
N ASP A 184 3.61 22.15 6.02
CA ASP A 184 4.44 23.37 6.01
C ASP A 184 5.93 23.07 6.23
N LYS A 185 6.26 21.98 6.89
CA LYS A 185 7.63 21.59 7.21
C LYS A 185 8.29 20.75 6.13
N VAL A 186 7.56 20.41 5.05
CA VAL A 186 8.06 19.59 3.95
C VAL A 186 8.18 20.43 2.67
N LYS A 187 9.39 20.50 2.13
CA LYS A 187 9.73 21.22 0.89
C LYS A 187 9.31 20.43 -0.35
N SER A 188 9.65 19.14 -0.39
CA SER A 188 9.36 18.27 -1.52
C SER A 188 9.19 16.82 -1.10
N VAL A 189 8.43 16.10 -1.92
CA VAL A 189 8.28 14.65 -1.85
C VAL A 189 8.98 14.05 -3.05
N GLU A 190 9.97 13.20 -2.81
CA GLU A 190 10.70 12.48 -3.85
C GLU A 190 10.19 11.04 -3.94
N VAL A 191 9.75 10.62 -5.13
CA VAL A 191 9.43 9.22 -5.43
C VAL A 191 10.63 8.62 -6.13
N LEU A 192 11.25 7.65 -5.48
CA LEU A 192 12.38 6.88 -6.02
C LEU A 192 11.79 5.66 -6.71
N THR A 193 11.72 5.70 -8.03
CA THR A 193 11.23 4.57 -8.84
C THR A 193 12.32 3.51 -8.97
N ASN A 194 11.93 2.24 -9.17
CA ASN A 194 12.86 1.12 -9.25
C ASN A 194 13.79 1.03 -8.01
N HIS A 195 13.26 1.39 -6.85
CA HIS A 195 14.04 1.54 -5.63
C HIS A 195 14.60 0.22 -5.11
N GLN A 196 15.92 0.11 -5.05
CA GLN A 196 16.64 -0.98 -4.40
C GLN A 196 17.14 -0.53 -3.02
N LYS A 197 16.53 -1.09 -1.96
CA LYS A 197 16.84 -0.81 -0.54
C LYS A 197 18.30 -1.11 -0.20
N VAL A 198 18.82 -2.26 -0.67
CA VAL A 198 20.17 -2.72 -0.41
C VAL A 198 21.15 -2.10 -1.41
N LYS A 199 22.03 -1.20 -0.94
CA LYS A 199 22.99 -0.50 -1.82
C LYS A 199 23.88 -1.46 -2.60
N ALA A 200 24.32 -2.56 -1.98
CA ALA A 200 25.16 -3.59 -2.63
C ALA A 200 24.47 -4.31 -3.81
N LEU A 201 23.15 -4.23 -3.92
CA LEU A 201 22.37 -4.82 -5.00
C LEU A 201 21.98 -3.83 -6.10
N ARG A 202 22.25 -2.54 -5.92
CA ARG A 202 21.95 -1.50 -6.92
C ARG A 202 22.69 -1.78 -8.23
N GLY A 203 21.96 -1.70 -9.35
CA GLY A 203 22.52 -2.01 -10.68
C GLY A 203 22.70 -3.49 -10.98
N VAL A 204 22.61 -4.37 -9.97
CA VAL A 204 22.80 -5.83 -10.13
C VAL A 204 21.49 -6.60 -10.01
N GLN A 205 20.65 -6.24 -9.05
CA GLN A 205 19.32 -6.84 -8.87
C GLN A 205 18.25 -5.79 -9.13
N PHE A 206 17.26 -6.17 -9.91
CA PHE A 206 16.12 -5.30 -10.22
C PHE A 206 15.16 -5.17 -9.05
N SER A 207 14.55 -3.99 -8.94
CA SER A 207 13.38 -3.73 -8.12
C SER A 207 12.37 -2.93 -8.95
N ASP A 208 11.12 -3.35 -8.94
CA ASP A 208 10.01 -2.63 -9.58
C ASP A 208 9.18 -1.82 -8.56
N GLN A 209 9.69 -1.70 -7.35
CA GLN A 209 9.06 -0.99 -6.25
C GLN A 209 9.49 0.48 -6.22
N ALA A 210 8.65 1.31 -5.64
CA ALA A 210 8.97 2.70 -5.38
C ALA A 210 9.21 2.93 -3.87
N ALA A 211 10.08 3.90 -3.56
CA ALA A 211 10.21 4.45 -2.22
C ALA A 211 9.87 5.94 -2.24
N LEU A 212 9.51 6.46 -1.08
CA LEU A 212 9.19 7.85 -0.89
C LEU A 212 10.19 8.49 0.07
N ASN A 213 10.67 9.69 -0.26
CA ASN A 213 11.55 10.47 0.60
C ASN A 213 10.99 11.87 0.81
N LEU A 214 10.80 12.26 2.05
CA LEU A 214 10.46 13.62 2.43
C LEU A 214 11.72 14.46 2.56
N VAL A 215 11.79 15.55 1.83
CA VAL A 215 12.80 16.60 1.99
C VAL A 215 12.16 17.73 2.79
N LEU A 216 12.71 18.03 3.94
CA LEU A 216 12.16 19.01 4.86
C LEU A 216 12.61 20.44 4.48
N GLU A 217 11.87 21.44 4.97
CA GLU A 217 12.31 22.82 4.98
C GLU A 217 13.49 23.00 5.95
N GLU A 218 14.32 24.00 5.72
CA GLU A 218 15.57 24.18 6.50
C GLU A 218 15.30 24.47 7.98
N ASP A 219 14.20 25.14 8.29
CA ASP A 219 13.79 25.44 9.67
C ASP A 219 13.28 24.22 10.44
N ALA A 220 12.89 23.16 9.73
CA ALA A 220 12.44 21.89 10.32
C ALA A 220 13.58 20.88 10.55
N LYS A 221 14.79 21.16 10.05
CA LYS A 221 15.95 20.27 10.19
C LYS A 221 16.69 20.55 11.50
N ASN A 222 17.10 19.48 12.20
CA ASN A 222 17.86 19.54 13.45
C ASN A 222 17.19 20.37 14.57
N THR A 223 15.89 20.57 14.50
CA THR A 223 15.09 21.33 15.46
C THR A 223 14.03 20.42 16.08
N TRP A 224 13.75 20.60 17.37
CA TRP A 224 12.60 19.96 17.98
C TRP A 224 11.33 20.69 17.57
N LEU A 225 10.38 19.92 17.10
CA LEU A 225 9.03 20.35 16.74
C LEU A 225 8.05 19.68 17.70
N GLY A 226 7.14 20.44 18.26
CA GLY A 226 6.06 19.95 19.12
C GLY A 226 4.70 20.29 18.56
N LEU A 227 3.72 19.45 18.88
CA LEU A 227 2.31 19.70 18.58
C LEU A 227 1.47 19.25 19.76
N LEU A 228 0.63 20.12 20.25
CA LEU A 228 -0.42 19.83 21.23
C LEU A 228 -1.78 20.13 20.62
N GLU A 229 -2.65 19.15 20.58
CA GLU A 229 -4.04 19.32 20.18
C GLU A 229 -4.96 18.76 21.27
N VAL A 230 -5.98 19.52 21.65
CA VAL A 230 -6.97 19.14 22.64
C VAL A 230 -8.36 19.48 22.10
N GLY A 231 -9.24 18.51 22.13
CA GLY A 231 -10.64 18.63 21.80
C GLY A 231 -11.52 18.18 22.97
N LEU A 232 -12.52 18.99 23.32
CA LEU A 232 -13.53 18.67 24.32
C LEU A 232 -14.92 18.98 23.76
N GLY A 233 -15.87 18.09 23.98
CA GLY A 233 -17.19 18.24 23.40
C GLY A 233 -18.26 17.41 24.11
N MET A 234 -19.41 17.34 23.49
CA MET A 234 -20.53 16.56 24.01
C MET A 234 -21.41 16.02 22.86
N THR A 235 -22.12 14.95 23.16
CA THR A 235 -23.22 14.49 22.33
C THR A 235 -24.46 15.33 22.57
N LEU A 236 -25.19 15.63 21.49
CA LEU A 236 -26.41 16.46 21.54
C LEU A 236 -27.71 15.63 21.49
N GLN A 237 -27.58 14.31 21.47
CA GLN A 237 -28.71 13.38 21.47
C GLN A 237 -28.42 12.24 22.43
N GLU A 238 -29.46 11.65 23.01
CA GLU A 238 -29.33 10.44 23.80
C GLU A 238 -28.89 9.28 22.93
N SER A 239 -27.81 8.59 23.31
CA SER A 239 -27.21 7.50 22.58
C SER A 239 -26.40 6.60 23.52
N ASP A 240 -25.86 5.48 22.94
CA ASP A 240 -24.90 4.63 23.64
C ASP A 240 -23.49 5.25 23.68
N ALA A 241 -23.23 6.37 22.98
CA ALA A 241 -21.96 7.07 23.03
C ALA A 241 -21.80 7.85 24.35
N ASP A 242 -20.54 8.04 24.78
CA ASP A 242 -20.22 8.89 25.93
C ASP A 242 -20.81 10.30 25.76
N CYS A 243 -21.42 10.81 26.81
CA CYS A 243 -21.92 12.19 26.81
C CYS A 243 -20.78 13.21 26.64
N LEU A 244 -19.61 12.96 27.25
CA LEU A 244 -18.43 13.82 27.18
C LEU A 244 -17.46 13.31 26.10
N LEU A 245 -17.25 14.09 25.08
CA LEU A 245 -16.30 13.81 24.01
C LEU A 245 -14.92 14.39 24.31
N ARG A 246 -13.90 13.61 23.95
CA ARG A 246 -12.49 14.00 24.09
C ARG A 246 -11.70 13.55 22.87
N ASP A 247 -10.85 14.42 22.36
CA ASP A 247 -9.96 14.14 21.23
C ASP A 247 -8.66 14.92 21.43
N GLY A 248 -7.53 14.27 21.31
CA GLY A 248 -6.29 15.01 21.46
C GLY A 248 -5.07 14.22 21.09
N ARG A 249 -3.99 14.98 20.91
CA ARG A 249 -2.66 14.45 20.65
C ARG A 249 -1.58 15.36 21.22
N LEU A 250 -0.57 14.72 21.75
CA LEU A 250 0.71 15.34 22.10
C LEU A 250 1.78 14.66 21.26
N MET A 251 2.59 15.45 20.57
CA MET A 251 3.62 14.92 19.71
C MET A 251 4.88 15.75 19.78
N THR A 252 6.03 15.08 19.75
CA THR A 252 7.34 15.69 19.62
C THR A 252 8.13 14.99 18.52
N MET A 253 8.83 15.75 17.71
CA MET A 253 9.64 15.20 16.63
C MET A 253 10.92 15.99 16.43
N MET A 254 11.96 15.30 15.96
CA MET A 254 13.24 15.89 15.59
C MET A 254 13.85 15.11 14.42
N PHE A 255 14.24 15.80 13.37
CA PHE A 255 14.80 15.21 12.16
C PHE A 255 16.18 15.77 11.89
N GLY A 256 17.19 15.11 12.45
CA GLY A 256 18.59 15.46 12.26
C GLY A 256 19.31 14.48 11.35
N GLY A 257 20.47 14.90 10.83
CA GLY A 257 21.30 14.06 9.95
C GLY A 257 21.97 12.87 10.67
N LYS A 258 22.08 12.90 12.00
CA LYS A 258 22.62 11.81 12.82
C LYS A 258 21.60 11.12 13.70
N MET A 259 20.57 11.82 14.09
CA MET A 259 19.51 11.31 14.97
C MET A 259 18.16 11.81 14.47
N GLN A 260 17.18 10.93 14.51
CA GLN A 260 15.78 11.27 14.27
C GLN A 260 14.91 10.65 15.36
N SER A 261 13.86 11.35 15.75
CA SER A 261 12.88 10.87 16.71
C SER A 261 11.49 11.38 16.36
N LEU A 262 10.49 10.55 16.59
CA LEU A 262 9.07 10.89 16.54
C LEU A 262 8.38 10.13 17.67
N SER A 263 7.82 10.87 18.63
CA SER A 263 7.06 10.33 19.75
C SER A 263 5.71 10.99 19.86
N MET A 264 4.67 10.21 20.09
CA MET A 264 3.31 10.70 20.19
C MET A 264 2.48 9.97 21.23
N TYR A 265 1.53 10.71 21.80
CA TYR A 265 0.42 10.18 22.58
C TYR A 265 -0.88 10.74 22.02
N LYS A 266 -1.81 9.87 21.66
CA LYS A 266 -3.14 10.22 21.17
C LYS A 266 -4.21 9.60 22.04
N TRP A 267 -5.35 10.28 22.16
CA TRP A 267 -6.55 9.76 22.82
C TRP A 267 -7.79 10.30 22.15
N ASN A 268 -8.79 9.48 21.98
CA ASN A 268 -10.11 9.93 21.49
C ASN A 268 -11.21 8.93 21.84
N ASN A 269 -12.43 9.47 21.98
CA ASN A 269 -13.68 8.72 22.00
C ASN A 269 -14.68 9.25 20.95
N THR A 270 -14.16 9.76 19.83
CA THR A 270 -14.91 10.40 18.76
C THR A 270 -15.03 9.53 17.49
N GLY A 271 -14.86 8.23 17.62
CA GLY A 271 -14.93 7.28 16.49
C GLY A 271 -13.69 7.25 15.57
N LYS A 272 -12.72 8.12 15.77
CA LYS A 272 -11.53 8.19 14.91
C LYS A 272 -10.67 6.94 15.03
N ASN A 273 -10.30 6.37 13.90
CA ASN A 273 -9.40 5.23 13.84
C ASN A 273 -7.93 5.66 13.94
N ILE A 274 -7.39 5.67 15.16
CA ILE A 274 -5.95 5.91 15.40
C ILE A 274 -5.13 4.63 15.35
N GLN A 275 -5.75 3.43 15.37
CA GLN A 275 -5.05 2.15 15.26
C GLN A 275 -4.29 2.00 13.93
N LYS A 276 -4.78 2.61 12.83
CA LYS A 276 -4.11 2.60 11.53
C LYS A 276 -2.66 3.09 11.58
N GLU A 277 -2.32 3.93 12.56
CA GLU A 277 -0.97 4.49 12.69
C GLU A 277 0.04 3.53 13.33
N VAL A 278 -0.40 2.49 14.03
CA VAL A 278 0.46 1.45 14.61
C VAL A 278 0.38 0.11 13.87
N ARG A 279 -0.47 0.04 12.86
CA ARG A 279 -0.56 -1.14 12.00
C ARG A 279 0.62 -1.18 11.02
N ASP A 280 1.23 -2.36 10.87
CA ASP A 280 2.22 -2.57 9.83
C ASP A 280 1.56 -2.49 8.45
N ILE A 281 1.99 -1.53 7.65
CA ILE A 281 1.39 -1.28 6.32
C ILE A 281 1.91 -2.25 5.27
N GLN A 282 3.10 -2.81 5.48
CA GLN A 282 3.70 -3.77 4.57
C GLN A 282 3.80 -5.12 5.24
N ASN A 283 3.05 -6.08 4.70
CA ASN A 283 3.39 -7.48 4.85
C ASN A 283 4.62 -7.71 3.98
N THR A 284 5.78 -7.50 4.53
CA THR A 284 7.03 -7.88 3.87
C THR A 284 7.24 -9.39 4.04
N ILE A 285 8.07 -9.98 3.20
CA ILE A 285 8.57 -11.36 3.35
C ILE A 285 9.22 -11.56 4.74
N ASP A 286 9.48 -10.48 5.45
CA ASP A 286 9.98 -10.41 6.83
C ASP A 286 8.88 -10.60 7.89
N ASP A 287 7.61 -10.66 7.53
CA ASP A 287 6.51 -11.04 8.45
C ASP A 287 6.47 -12.56 8.66
N ILE A 288 7.54 -13.04 9.24
CA ILE A 288 7.55 -14.36 9.85
C ILE A 288 6.57 -14.29 11.02
N GLY A 289 5.56 -15.16 11.01
CA GLY A 289 4.73 -15.39 12.18
C GLY A 289 3.37 -14.74 12.20
N ASN A 290 2.73 -14.62 11.07
CA ASN A 290 1.30 -14.28 11.05
C ASN A 290 0.43 -15.53 11.32
N THR A 291 0.74 -16.26 12.41
CA THR A 291 -0.09 -17.38 12.85
C THR A 291 -1.42 -16.82 13.36
N GLU A 292 -2.51 -17.32 12.81
CA GLU A 292 -3.85 -16.94 13.22
C GLU A 292 -4.21 -17.60 14.55
N ASN A 293 -4.90 -16.84 15.40
CA ASN A 293 -5.44 -17.35 16.63
C ASN A 293 -6.70 -18.20 16.35
N MET A 294 -6.73 -19.43 16.82
CA MET A 294 -7.90 -20.30 16.68
C MET A 294 -9.09 -19.86 17.54
N THR A 295 -8.87 -19.01 18.55
CA THR A 295 -9.94 -18.41 19.34
C THR A 295 -10.43 -17.15 18.66
N SER A 296 -11.71 -17.13 18.29
CA SER A 296 -12.34 -15.98 17.65
C SER A 296 -12.56 -14.82 18.62
N ASP A 297 -12.48 -13.62 18.08
CA ASP A 297 -12.88 -12.39 18.77
C ASP A 297 -14.41 -12.24 18.82
N ILE A 298 -14.88 -11.41 19.74
CA ILE A 298 -16.26 -10.94 19.74
C ILE A 298 -16.44 -9.92 18.63
N TRP A 299 -17.31 -10.22 17.69
CA TRP A 299 -17.60 -9.33 16.58
C TRP A 299 -18.90 -8.55 16.81
N LEU A 300 -18.80 -7.22 16.92
CA LEU A 300 -19.91 -6.32 17.20
C LEU A 300 -20.60 -5.78 15.93
N GLY A 301 -20.09 -6.14 14.76
CA GLY A 301 -20.57 -5.67 13.46
C GLY A 301 -19.87 -4.37 13.02
N ALA A 302 -19.72 -4.23 11.72
CA ALA A 302 -19.20 -3.03 11.08
C ALA A 302 -20.04 -2.71 9.84
N PRO A 303 -20.79 -1.61 9.80
CA PRO A 303 -21.50 -1.18 8.62
C PRO A 303 -20.55 -0.68 7.53
N GLU A 304 -21.00 -0.64 6.29
CA GLU A 304 -20.23 -0.09 5.15
C GLU A 304 -20.25 1.45 5.14
N LEU A 305 -19.86 2.04 6.27
CA LEU A 305 -19.72 3.47 6.49
C LEU A 305 -18.29 3.78 6.94
N MET A 306 -17.91 5.05 6.90
CA MET A 306 -16.70 5.49 7.59
C MET A 306 -16.77 5.12 9.07
N GLN A 307 -15.66 4.62 9.62
CA GLN A 307 -15.60 4.13 11.00
C GLN A 307 -16.04 5.18 12.02
N GLU A 308 -15.77 6.44 11.76
CA GLU A 308 -16.17 7.59 12.58
C GLU A 308 -17.69 7.73 12.71
N ARG A 309 -18.50 7.08 11.88
CA ARG A 309 -19.96 7.13 11.93
C ARG A 309 -20.60 6.18 12.94
N TYR A 310 -19.91 5.09 13.27
CA TYR A 310 -20.53 4.01 14.06
C TYR A 310 -19.71 3.52 15.26
N THR A 311 -18.42 3.83 15.32
CA THR A 311 -17.56 3.30 16.39
C THR A 311 -17.72 4.09 17.68
N MET A 312 -18.19 3.43 18.73
CA MET A 312 -18.25 3.97 20.09
C MET A 312 -17.00 3.50 20.83
N ASN A 313 -15.92 4.30 20.76
CA ASN A 313 -14.58 3.92 21.23
C ASN A 313 -14.12 4.77 22.42
N ASP A 314 -13.13 4.26 23.15
CA ASP A 314 -12.17 5.01 23.98
C ASP A 314 -10.76 4.51 23.64
N SER A 315 -10.12 5.18 22.70
CA SER A 315 -8.84 4.77 22.13
C SER A 315 -7.68 5.60 22.66
N ARG A 316 -6.56 4.94 22.93
CA ARG A 316 -5.30 5.57 23.32
C ARG A 316 -4.15 4.94 22.54
N LEU A 317 -3.25 5.77 22.04
CA LEU A 317 -2.09 5.35 21.28
C LEU A 317 -0.85 6.01 21.86
N ILE A 318 0.17 5.20 22.09
CA ILE A 318 1.51 5.61 22.48
C ILE A 318 2.46 5.08 21.42
N ALA A 319 3.23 5.95 20.78
CA ALA A 319 4.25 5.53 19.83
C ALA A 319 5.53 6.33 20.07
N THR A 320 6.66 5.63 20.08
CA THR A 320 7.97 6.26 20.08
C THR A 320 8.88 5.56 19.11
N ASN A 321 9.50 6.36 18.24
CA ASN A 321 10.41 5.92 17.22
C ASN A 321 11.70 6.72 17.36
N TRP A 322 12.81 6.02 17.38
CA TRP A 322 14.11 6.61 17.49
C TRP A 322 15.08 5.94 16.54
N LEU A 323 15.85 6.74 15.80
CA LEU A 323 16.87 6.28 14.88
C LEU A 323 18.16 7.06 15.14
N HIS A 324 19.24 6.32 15.31
CA HIS A 324 20.58 6.86 15.46
C HIS A 324 21.51 6.30 14.39
N LYS A 325 22.23 7.20 13.74
CA LYS A 325 23.28 6.84 12.78
C LYS A 325 24.58 6.57 13.54
N THR A 326 24.89 5.29 13.73
CA THR A 326 26.07 4.82 14.49
C THR A 326 27.36 4.88 13.68
N GLY A 327 27.29 5.08 12.35
CA GLY A 327 28.41 5.20 11.44
C GLY A 327 28.01 5.79 10.10
N LYS A 328 28.94 5.85 9.15
CA LYS A 328 28.67 6.40 7.81
C LYS A 328 27.54 5.65 7.11
N ASP A 329 27.52 4.31 7.21
CA ASP A 329 26.58 3.41 6.55
C ASP A 329 25.80 2.56 7.57
N ALA A 330 25.84 2.88 8.86
CA ALA A 330 25.22 2.11 9.93
C ALA A 330 24.17 2.93 10.68
N THR A 331 23.04 2.30 10.98
CA THR A 331 21.95 2.89 11.77
C THR A 331 21.42 1.88 12.79
N LEU A 332 21.00 2.40 13.93
CA LEU A 332 20.22 1.67 14.93
C LEU A 332 18.86 2.35 15.06
N ARG A 333 17.80 1.58 14.92
CA ARG A 333 16.42 2.04 15.09
C ARG A 333 15.75 1.28 16.23
N LEU A 334 15.03 2.02 17.06
CA LEU A 334 14.18 1.48 18.13
C LEU A 334 12.77 2.01 17.93
N GLN A 335 11.79 1.14 18.04
CA GLN A 335 10.37 1.47 17.95
C GLN A 335 9.61 0.79 19.07
N LEU A 336 8.70 1.52 19.70
CA LEU A 336 7.76 1.00 20.68
C LEU A 336 6.39 1.59 20.36
N ASN A 337 5.41 0.73 20.15
CA ASN A 337 4.05 1.10 19.85
C ASN A 337 3.10 0.41 20.84
N GLY A 338 2.20 1.18 21.43
CA GLY A 338 1.14 0.70 22.30
C GLY A 338 -0.20 1.25 21.84
N PHE A 339 -1.20 0.38 21.76
CA PHE A 339 -2.57 0.76 21.44
C PHE A 339 -3.52 0.12 22.43
N LEU A 340 -4.38 0.95 23.03
CA LEU A 340 -5.43 0.53 23.93
C LEU A 340 -6.74 1.06 23.37
N ASP A 341 -7.75 0.21 23.32
CA ASP A 341 -9.06 0.56 22.78
C ASP A 341 -10.15 -0.18 23.55
N GLU A 342 -11.20 0.53 23.87
CA GLU A 342 -12.44 -0.02 24.38
C GLU A 342 -13.55 0.38 23.42
N THR A 343 -14.21 -0.60 22.80
CA THR A 343 -15.23 -0.36 21.78
C THR A 343 -16.51 -1.03 22.19
N GLU A 344 -17.59 -0.25 22.26
CA GLU A 344 -18.96 -0.76 22.43
C GLU A 344 -19.67 -0.91 21.10
N GLY A 345 -20.52 -1.91 20.96
CA GLY A 345 -21.31 -2.13 19.77
C GLY A 345 -22.71 -2.66 20.09
N ASN A 346 -23.64 -2.31 19.20
CA ASN A 346 -25.02 -2.72 19.29
C ASN A 346 -25.56 -3.00 17.90
N ARG A 347 -26.09 -4.20 17.68
CA ARG A 347 -26.53 -4.68 16.38
C ARG A 347 -27.77 -5.52 16.49
N SER A 348 -28.76 -5.22 15.65
CA SER A 348 -29.94 -6.06 15.44
C SER A 348 -29.85 -6.71 14.07
N THR A 349 -30.02 -8.03 14.01
CA THR A 349 -29.91 -8.81 12.78
C THR A 349 -31.08 -9.77 12.66
N THR A 350 -31.71 -9.79 11.48
CA THR A 350 -32.70 -10.81 11.14
C THR A 350 -32.21 -11.56 9.91
N THR A 351 -31.99 -12.85 10.05
CA THR A 351 -31.54 -13.73 8.95
C THR A 351 -32.68 -14.64 8.52
N PHE A 352 -33.09 -14.51 7.26
CA PHE A 352 -34.07 -15.37 6.61
C PHE A 352 -33.32 -16.40 5.78
N TYR A 353 -33.31 -17.64 6.20
CA TYR A 353 -32.74 -18.73 5.42
C TYR A 353 -33.73 -19.21 4.37
N SER A 354 -33.22 -19.50 3.16
CA SER A 354 -34.04 -20.03 2.07
C SER A 354 -34.63 -21.40 2.43
N ASP A 355 -35.65 -21.83 1.71
CA ASP A 355 -36.28 -23.16 1.87
C ASP A 355 -35.25 -24.29 1.70
N ALA A 356 -34.21 -24.08 0.85
CA ALA A 356 -33.11 -25.02 0.69
C ALA A 356 -32.27 -25.20 1.98
N MET A 357 -32.36 -24.24 2.89
CA MET A 357 -31.72 -24.23 4.23
C MET A 357 -32.71 -24.49 5.35
N GLY A 358 -33.94 -25.00 5.02
CA GLY A 358 -35.01 -25.30 5.99
C GLY A 358 -35.93 -24.14 6.32
N GLY A 359 -35.88 -23.01 5.62
CA GLY A 359 -36.82 -21.90 5.73
C GLY A 359 -36.85 -21.21 7.12
N VAL A 360 -35.73 -21.24 7.83
CA VAL A 360 -35.66 -20.76 9.24
C VAL A 360 -35.41 -19.26 9.28
N THR A 361 -36.11 -18.58 10.19
CA THR A 361 -35.80 -17.18 10.51
C THR A 361 -35.10 -17.09 11.87
N ILE A 362 -33.95 -16.40 11.89
CA ILE A 362 -33.18 -16.16 13.11
C ILE A 362 -33.09 -14.67 13.37
N THR A 363 -33.55 -14.22 14.54
CA THR A 363 -33.41 -12.84 15.01
C THR A 363 -32.35 -12.78 16.10
N GLU A 364 -31.46 -11.80 16.02
CA GLU A 364 -30.37 -11.60 16.97
C GLU A 364 -30.26 -10.11 17.33
N ASP A 365 -30.47 -9.80 18.59
CA ASP A 365 -30.20 -8.48 19.15
C ASP A 365 -28.93 -8.58 20.04
N ALA A 366 -27.81 -8.09 19.56
CA ALA A 366 -26.54 -8.21 20.23
C ALA A 366 -26.05 -6.85 20.76
N LYS A 367 -25.64 -6.86 22.03
CA LYS A 367 -24.90 -5.76 22.66
C LYS A 367 -23.61 -6.34 23.25
N GLY A 368 -22.51 -5.64 23.05
CA GLY A 368 -21.21 -6.10 23.55
C GLY A 368 -20.16 -5.01 23.62
N GLU A 369 -19.04 -5.41 24.16
CA GLU A 369 -17.86 -4.59 24.37
C GLU A 369 -16.60 -5.39 24.04
N THR A 370 -15.66 -4.76 23.39
CA THR A 370 -14.31 -5.30 23.16
C THR A 370 -13.26 -4.37 23.76
N ARG A 371 -12.29 -4.94 24.43
CA ARG A 371 -11.12 -4.25 24.96
C ARG A 371 -9.87 -4.82 24.32
N ASN A 372 -9.19 -4.00 23.55
CA ASN A 372 -7.96 -4.34 22.86
C ASN A 372 -6.79 -3.61 23.51
N SER A 373 -5.76 -4.34 23.88
CA SER A 373 -4.52 -3.78 24.40
C SER A 373 -3.37 -4.47 23.72
N GLN A 374 -2.63 -3.75 22.88
CA GLN A 374 -1.57 -4.28 22.04
C GLN A 374 -0.28 -3.51 22.26
N TRP A 375 0.84 -4.22 22.35
CA TRP A 375 2.16 -3.66 22.46
C TRP A 375 3.12 -4.34 21.51
N LYS A 376 3.84 -3.54 20.71
CA LYS A 376 4.86 -4.02 19.79
C LYS A 376 6.15 -3.26 19.99
N GLY A 377 7.26 -4.00 20.13
CA GLY A 377 8.61 -3.45 20.17
C GLY A 377 9.45 -3.96 19.02
N GLU A 378 10.29 -3.12 18.44
CA GLU A 378 11.26 -3.49 17.41
C GLU A 378 12.59 -2.81 17.65
N MET A 379 13.67 -3.57 17.53
CA MET A 379 15.04 -3.08 17.46
C MET A 379 15.66 -3.54 16.14
N LYS A 380 16.11 -2.60 15.33
CA LYS A 380 16.74 -2.87 14.04
C LYS A 380 18.13 -2.26 13.98
N TYR A 381 19.13 -3.09 13.75
CA TYR A 381 20.45 -2.66 13.30
C TYR A 381 20.56 -2.84 11.80
N GLU A 382 21.05 -1.84 11.08
CA GLU A 382 21.29 -1.89 9.66
C GLU A 382 22.66 -1.27 9.31
N TYR A 383 23.49 -2.05 8.64
CA TYR A 383 24.70 -1.59 7.95
C TYR A 383 24.50 -1.75 6.44
N ASN A 384 24.55 -0.66 5.67
CA ASN A 384 24.15 -0.62 4.26
C ASN A 384 25.17 0.15 3.42
N SER A 385 26.25 -0.53 3.00
CA SER A 385 27.28 0.00 2.12
C SER A 385 27.13 -0.52 0.69
N ASN A 386 27.93 -0.01 -0.22
CA ASN A 386 27.92 -0.48 -1.62
C ASN A 386 28.45 -1.92 -1.81
N GLN A 387 29.15 -2.46 -0.83
CA GLN A 387 29.72 -3.83 -0.91
C GLN A 387 29.04 -4.82 0.04
N GLN A 388 28.44 -4.33 1.11
CA GLN A 388 27.91 -5.17 2.17
C GLN A 388 26.65 -4.56 2.77
N PHE A 389 25.67 -5.42 3.01
CA PHE A 389 24.50 -5.12 3.77
C PHE A 389 24.35 -6.13 4.89
N ILE A 390 24.16 -5.65 6.11
CA ILE A 390 23.85 -6.48 7.26
C ILE A 390 22.64 -5.85 7.93
N THR A 391 21.64 -6.64 8.22
CA THR A 391 20.53 -6.20 9.05
C THR A 391 20.17 -7.28 10.04
N ASN A 392 19.83 -6.85 11.25
CA ASN A 392 19.21 -7.70 12.26
C ASN A 392 18.01 -6.96 12.82
N VAL A 393 16.88 -7.64 12.86
CA VAL A 393 15.59 -7.12 13.35
C VAL A 393 15.08 -8.03 14.44
N LEU A 394 15.20 -7.60 15.68
CA LEU A 394 14.56 -8.24 16.83
C LEU A 394 13.23 -7.54 17.10
N SER A 395 12.14 -8.31 17.12
CA SER A 395 10.80 -7.78 17.34
C SER A 395 10.00 -8.64 18.30
N GLY A 396 9.07 -8.04 19.01
CA GLY A 396 8.16 -8.72 19.92
C GLY A 396 6.81 -8.05 20.00
N TYR A 397 5.80 -8.85 20.29
CA TYR A 397 4.41 -8.43 20.38
C TYR A 397 3.72 -9.12 21.53
N ILE A 398 2.86 -8.40 22.22
CA ILE A 398 1.98 -8.93 23.24
C ILE A 398 0.64 -8.20 23.20
N ASP A 399 -0.46 -8.94 23.29
CA ASP A 399 -1.78 -8.38 23.50
C ASP A 399 -2.51 -8.98 24.71
N PHE A 400 -3.56 -8.27 25.16
CA PHE A 400 -4.41 -8.60 26.27
C PHE A 400 -5.89 -8.39 25.86
N ASN A 401 -6.25 -8.88 24.67
CA ASN A 401 -7.58 -8.71 24.11
C ASN A 401 -8.64 -9.47 24.93
N LYS A 402 -9.79 -8.84 25.08
CA LYS A 402 -10.96 -9.40 25.77
C LYS A 402 -12.22 -8.79 25.16
N GLY A 403 -13.25 -9.62 24.99
CA GLY A 403 -14.58 -9.14 24.57
C GLY A 403 -15.69 -9.90 25.24
N TRP A 404 -16.87 -9.28 25.32
CA TRP A 404 -18.11 -9.96 25.70
C TRP A 404 -19.26 -9.46 24.82
N ALA A 405 -20.23 -10.34 24.56
CA ALA A 405 -21.50 -10.00 23.94
C ALA A 405 -22.66 -10.72 24.65
N SER A 406 -23.76 -9.99 24.84
CA SER A 406 -25.04 -10.55 25.20
C SER A 406 -25.95 -10.48 23.98
N THR A 407 -26.43 -11.61 23.53
CA THR A 407 -27.27 -11.73 22.34
C THR A 407 -28.60 -12.33 22.67
N LEU A 408 -29.71 -11.66 22.36
CA LEU A 408 -31.04 -12.20 22.41
C LEU A 408 -31.33 -12.86 21.05
N THR A 409 -31.29 -14.18 20.98
CA THR A 409 -31.54 -14.96 19.78
C THR A 409 -32.89 -15.67 19.88
N ASN A 410 -33.85 -15.32 19.01
CA ASN A 410 -35.21 -15.91 19.01
C ASN A 410 -35.80 -15.98 20.44
N ASN A 411 -35.70 -14.90 21.24
CA ASN A 411 -36.13 -14.78 22.64
C ASN A 411 -35.28 -15.57 23.65
N GLN A 412 -34.17 -16.18 23.25
CA GLN A 412 -33.25 -16.82 24.18
C GLN A 412 -32.01 -15.92 24.38
N SER A 413 -31.73 -15.53 25.63
CA SER A 413 -30.58 -14.72 25.98
C SER A 413 -29.34 -15.60 26.10
N ILE A 414 -28.29 -15.26 25.40
CA ILE A 414 -27.00 -15.95 25.38
C ILE A 414 -25.90 -14.94 25.64
N ARG A 415 -25.06 -15.20 26.62
CA ARG A 415 -23.89 -14.40 26.90
C ARG A 415 -22.62 -15.17 26.52
N GLN A 416 -21.77 -14.54 25.75
CA GLN A 416 -20.44 -15.09 25.43
C GLN A 416 -19.34 -14.11 25.83
N GLU A 417 -18.19 -14.67 26.23
CA GLU A 417 -16.97 -13.94 26.52
C GLU A 417 -15.81 -14.59 25.78
N ALA A 418 -14.95 -13.76 25.16
CA ALA A 418 -13.77 -14.25 24.47
C ALA A 418 -12.52 -13.51 24.95
N THR A 419 -11.41 -14.25 25.08
CA THR A 419 -10.11 -13.69 25.42
C THR A 419 -9.05 -14.21 24.47
N PRO A 420 -9.09 -13.87 23.18
CA PRO A 420 -8.04 -14.23 22.24
C PRO A 420 -6.79 -13.43 22.55
N ARG A 421 -5.68 -14.08 22.83
CA ARG A 421 -4.40 -13.45 23.16
C ARG A 421 -3.31 -13.94 22.24
N LYS A 422 -2.39 -13.07 21.90
CA LYS A 422 -1.23 -13.36 21.06
C LYS A 422 0.03 -12.79 21.68
N ARG A 423 1.07 -13.59 21.73
CA ARG A 423 2.41 -13.19 22.18
C ARG A 423 3.42 -13.82 21.25
N TRP A 424 4.39 -13.03 20.79
CA TRP A 424 5.46 -13.59 19.99
C TRP A 424 6.75 -12.80 20.15
N VAL A 425 7.85 -13.49 19.90
CA VAL A 425 9.19 -12.91 19.75
C VAL A 425 9.80 -13.50 18.48
N GLY A 426 10.38 -12.64 17.66
CA GLY A 426 11.01 -13.04 16.39
C GLY A 426 12.29 -12.26 16.13
N ASP A 427 13.23 -12.93 15.49
CA ASP A 427 14.49 -12.35 15.01
C ASP A 427 14.70 -12.65 13.53
N ASN A 428 15.19 -11.66 12.79
CA ASN A 428 15.52 -11.79 11.38
C ASN A 428 16.89 -11.17 11.10
N PHE A 429 17.85 -12.01 10.72
CA PHE A 429 19.18 -11.62 10.31
C PHE A 429 19.35 -11.82 8.81
N GLU A 430 19.85 -10.78 8.12
CA GLU A 430 20.21 -10.84 6.71
C GLU A 430 21.62 -10.29 6.49
N LEU A 431 22.42 -11.03 5.74
CA LEU A 431 23.73 -10.61 5.22
C LEU A 431 23.72 -10.67 3.70
N VAL A 432 24.07 -9.57 3.05
CA VAL A 432 24.36 -9.54 1.61
C VAL A 432 25.76 -9.01 1.41
N LYS A 433 26.58 -9.72 0.65
CA LYS A 433 27.97 -9.34 0.36
C LYS A 433 28.25 -9.46 -1.13
N THR A 434 28.75 -8.37 -1.72
CA THR A 434 29.23 -8.36 -3.10
C THR A 434 30.70 -8.73 -3.13
N ILE A 435 31.05 -9.72 -3.96
CA ILE A 435 32.41 -10.24 -4.13
C ILE A 435 32.87 -9.91 -5.55
N GLY A 436 33.75 -8.93 -5.68
CA GLY A 436 34.07 -8.36 -7.01
C GLY A 436 32.87 -7.64 -7.61
N ASN A 437 32.78 -7.58 -8.94
CA ASN A 437 31.76 -6.79 -9.62
C ASN A 437 30.43 -7.53 -9.88
N ASP A 438 30.43 -8.86 -9.89
CA ASP A 438 29.31 -9.65 -10.42
C ASP A 438 28.88 -10.84 -9.54
N ARG A 439 29.47 -10.98 -8.34
CA ARG A 439 29.16 -12.09 -7.44
C ARG A 439 28.50 -11.57 -6.16
N ILE A 440 27.39 -12.19 -5.78
CA ILE A 440 26.63 -11.81 -4.59
C ILE A 440 26.41 -13.06 -3.75
N LEU A 441 26.79 -12.96 -2.48
CA LEU A 441 26.44 -13.91 -1.43
C LEU A 441 25.35 -13.32 -0.56
N ARG A 442 24.30 -14.07 -0.29
CA ARG A 442 23.26 -13.69 0.68
C ARG A 442 23.06 -14.83 1.67
N LEU A 443 22.95 -14.49 2.93
CA LEU A 443 22.54 -15.37 4.03
C LEU A 443 21.32 -14.72 4.71
N ASN A 444 20.31 -15.53 4.95
CA ASN A 444 19.15 -15.13 5.75
C ASN A 444 18.89 -16.20 6.81
N VAL A 445 18.70 -15.74 8.05
CA VAL A 445 18.30 -16.57 9.19
C VAL A 445 17.19 -15.83 9.90
N SER A 446 16.06 -16.49 10.05
CA SER A 446 14.94 -15.91 10.77
C SER A 446 14.20 -16.96 11.59
N GLY A 447 13.68 -16.55 12.73
CA GLY A 447 12.93 -17.42 13.62
C GLY A 447 11.90 -16.64 14.40
N ILE A 448 10.79 -17.31 14.70
CA ILE A 448 9.72 -16.76 15.54
C ILE A 448 9.13 -17.86 16.42
N VAL A 449 8.75 -17.46 17.60
CA VAL A 449 7.97 -18.28 18.53
C VAL A 449 6.69 -17.52 18.89
N ASN A 450 5.57 -18.13 18.61
CA ASN A 450 4.23 -17.65 18.92
C ASN A 450 3.59 -18.47 20.06
N TYR A 451 2.89 -17.77 20.94
CA TYR A 451 2.00 -18.37 21.94
C TYR A 451 0.66 -17.65 21.89
N LEU A 452 -0.40 -18.38 21.58
CA LEU A 452 -1.74 -17.87 21.36
C LEU A 452 -2.73 -18.57 22.29
N PRO A 453 -2.79 -18.20 23.60
CA PRO A 453 -3.78 -18.72 24.51
C PRO A 453 -5.11 -18.00 24.29
N GLY A 454 -6.19 -18.75 24.26
CA GLY A 454 -7.52 -18.17 24.09
C GLY A 454 -8.59 -18.92 24.84
N THR A 455 -9.63 -18.19 25.23
CA THR A 455 -10.81 -18.77 25.87
C THR A 455 -12.07 -18.21 25.23
N LEU A 456 -13.00 -19.07 24.89
CA LEU A 456 -14.37 -18.73 24.53
C LEU A 456 -15.29 -19.38 25.58
N LEU A 457 -15.99 -18.55 26.33
CA LEU A 457 -16.94 -18.96 27.38
C LEU A 457 -18.36 -18.62 26.92
N LEU A 458 -19.21 -19.64 26.85
CA LEU A 458 -20.65 -19.48 26.71
C LEU A 458 -21.25 -19.64 28.10
N VAL A 459 -21.75 -18.54 28.65
CA VAL A 459 -22.33 -18.57 30.02
C VAL A 459 -23.51 -19.54 30.04
N ASP A 460 -23.53 -20.43 31.06
CA ASP A 460 -24.51 -21.48 31.25
C ASP A 460 -24.47 -22.65 30.23
N SER A 461 -23.42 -22.76 29.41
CA SER A 461 -23.33 -23.84 28.43
C SER A 461 -21.90 -24.43 28.33
N THR A 462 -21.12 -24.00 27.37
CA THR A 462 -19.84 -24.60 26.98
C THR A 462 -18.68 -23.63 27.18
N SER A 463 -17.56 -24.11 27.69
CA SER A 463 -16.31 -23.38 27.69
C SER A 463 -15.31 -24.04 26.77
N GLN A 464 -14.62 -23.25 25.97
CA GLN A 464 -13.50 -23.66 25.16
C GLN A 464 -12.27 -22.87 25.57
N HIS A 465 -11.20 -23.59 25.93
CA HIS A 465 -9.90 -22.99 26.16
C HIS A 465 -8.88 -23.62 25.19
N ILE A 466 -8.14 -22.77 24.48
CA ILE A 466 -7.14 -23.20 23.48
C ILE A 466 -5.79 -22.66 23.89
N ASP A 467 -4.79 -23.53 24.00
CA ASP A 467 -3.38 -23.17 24.10
C ASP A 467 -2.68 -23.55 22.79
N GLN A 468 -2.39 -22.56 21.95
CA GLN A 468 -1.72 -22.75 20.66
C GLN A 468 -0.28 -22.26 20.74
N HIS A 469 0.63 -23.08 20.26
CA HIS A 469 2.07 -22.79 20.10
C HIS A 469 2.46 -22.96 18.65
N ASP A 470 3.25 -22.04 18.14
CA ASP A 470 3.80 -22.10 16.80
C ASP A 470 5.25 -21.63 16.81
N THR A 471 6.13 -22.44 16.21
CA THR A 471 7.56 -22.13 16.08
C THR A 471 7.96 -22.26 14.63
N GLN A 472 8.49 -21.21 14.07
CA GLN A 472 8.96 -21.18 12.68
C GLN A 472 10.43 -20.81 12.64
N LEU A 473 11.22 -21.53 11.84
CA LEU A 473 12.63 -21.26 11.60
C LEU A 473 12.89 -21.33 10.10
N HIS A 474 13.54 -20.31 9.58
CA HIS A 474 13.99 -20.23 8.20
C HIS A 474 15.49 -19.96 8.13
N VAL A 475 16.23 -20.79 7.40
CA VAL A 475 17.64 -20.58 7.12
C VAL A 475 17.86 -20.73 5.63
N SER A 476 18.48 -19.75 4.99
CA SER A 476 18.81 -19.86 3.57
C SER A 476 20.11 -19.17 3.22
N ALA A 477 20.82 -19.75 2.26
CA ALA A 477 22.00 -19.16 1.64
C ALA A 477 21.80 -19.10 0.14
N SER A 478 22.23 -18.01 -0.50
CA SER A 478 22.23 -17.91 -1.96
C SER A 478 23.52 -17.32 -2.49
N PHE A 479 23.91 -17.82 -3.64
CA PHE A 479 25.06 -17.32 -4.40
C PHE A 479 24.63 -17.00 -5.81
N ARG A 480 24.91 -15.77 -6.25
CA ARG A 480 24.62 -15.28 -7.58
C ARG A 480 25.92 -14.89 -8.27
N HIS A 481 26.04 -15.25 -9.54
CA HIS A 481 27.15 -14.80 -10.38
C HIS A 481 26.71 -14.59 -11.82
N LYS A 482 27.51 -13.85 -12.57
CA LYS A 482 27.33 -13.65 -14.00
C LYS A 482 27.75 -14.90 -14.75
N LEU A 483 26.92 -15.34 -15.69
CA LEU A 483 27.21 -16.49 -16.54
C LEU A 483 27.92 -16.04 -17.83
N PHE A 484 27.22 -15.21 -18.62
CA PHE A 484 27.80 -14.50 -19.80
C PHE A 484 26.94 -13.29 -20.17
N GLY A 485 27.56 -12.29 -20.83
CA GLY A 485 26.84 -11.08 -21.25
C GLY A 485 26.13 -10.39 -20.09
N LYS A 486 24.80 -10.33 -20.13
CA LYS A 486 23.90 -9.79 -19.10
C LYS A 486 23.02 -10.86 -18.44
N LEU A 487 23.38 -12.14 -18.60
CA LEU A 487 22.72 -13.29 -17.96
C LEU A 487 23.40 -13.61 -16.64
N TYR A 488 22.61 -13.67 -15.59
CA TYR A 488 23.03 -14.07 -14.25
C TYR A 488 22.32 -15.35 -13.84
N ILE A 489 23.05 -16.20 -13.13
CA ILE A 489 22.50 -17.38 -12.47
C ILE A 489 22.65 -17.23 -10.96
N SER A 490 21.65 -17.66 -10.21
CA SER A 490 21.74 -17.77 -8.76
C SER A 490 21.26 -19.14 -8.28
N TYR A 491 21.86 -19.59 -7.23
CA TYR A 491 21.51 -20.81 -6.52
C TYR A 491 21.15 -20.43 -5.09
N LYS A 492 19.94 -20.76 -4.65
CA LYS A 492 19.51 -20.60 -3.28
C LYS A 492 19.23 -21.99 -2.70
N ALA A 493 19.75 -22.27 -1.52
CA ALA A 493 19.42 -23.47 -0.75
C ALA A 493 18.95 -23.03 0.63
N GLY A 494 18.02 -23.75 1.20
CA GLY A 494 17.51 -23.40 2.52
C GLY A 494 16.71 -24.51 3.16
N VAL A 495 16.38 -24.26 4.42
CA VAL A 495 15.57 -25.13 5.28
C VAL A 495 14.53 -24.27 5.99
N ASP A 496 13.28 -24.69 5.88
CA ASP A 496 12.17 -24.14 6.65
C ASP A 496 11.67 -25.22 7.61
N TYR A 497 11.53 -24.87 8.86
CA TYR A 497 10.92 -25.70 9.89
C TYR A 497 9.73 -24.97 10.50
N ASN A 498 8.60 -25.68 10.57
CA ASN A 498 7.38 -25.22 11.24
C ASN A 498 6.89 -26.30 12.19
N ASP A 499 6.58 -25.93 13.43
CA ASP A 499 6.04 -26.79 14.49
C ASP A 499 4.86 -26.08 15.14
N GLU A 500 3.66 -26.52 14.78
CA GLU A 500 2.40 -26.01 15.31
C GLU A 500 1.79 -27.05 16.24
N ARG A 501 1.34 -26.61 17.41
CA ARG A 501 0.70 -27.47 18.41
C ARG A 501 -0.43 -26.70 19.04
N PHE A 502 -1.54 -27.37 19.30
CA PHE A 502 -2.55 -26.83 20.18
C PHE A 502 -3.07 -27.90 21.15
N LYS A 503 -3.55 -27.40 22.29
CA LYS A 503 -4.38 -28.15 23.22
C LYS A 503 -5.70 -27.43 23.38
N ILE A 504 -6.77 -28.16 23.23
CA ILE A 504 -8.11 -27.64 23.42
C ILE A 504 -8.77 -28.35 24.60
N TYR A 505 -9.32 -27.55 25.48
CA TYR A 505 -10.06 -28.02 26.64
C TYR A 505 -11.54 -27.61 26.45
N GLN A 506 -12.39 -28.61 26.29
CA GLN A 506 -13.83 -28.50 26.25
C GLN A 506 -14.38 -29.40 27.37
N GLU A 507 -15.20 -30.39 27.06
CA GLU A 507 -15.55 -31.43 28.02
C GLU A 507 -14.38 -32.38 28.33
N GLN A 508 -13.57 -32.64 27.32
CA GLN A 508 -12.33 -33.42 27.40
C GLN A 508 -11.20 -32.66 26.76
N ALA A 509 -9.97 -32.89 27.25
CA ALA A 509 -8.76 -32.33 26.65
C ALA A 509 -8.43 -33.10 25.38
N GLN A 510 -8.26 -32.36 24.29
CA GLN A 510 -7.77 -32.88 22.98
C GLN A 510 -6.56 -32.10 22.55
N ASN A 511 -5.66 -32.72 21.80
CA ASN A 511 -4.45 -32.09 21.31
C ASN A 511 -4.11 -32.59 19.92
N ASP A 512 -3.69 -31.67 19.06
CA ASP A 512 -3.12 -31.98 17.75
C ASP A 512 -1.81 -31.25 17.57
N SER A 513 -0.97 -31.79 16.69
CA SER A 513 0.30 -31.20 16.31
C SER A 513 0.58 -31.39 14.83
N TYR A 514 1.17 -30.37 14.24
CA TYR A 514 1.63 -30.39 12.86
C TYR A 514 3.09 -29.96 12.80
N GLN A 515 3.91 -30.78 12.14
CA GLN A 515 5.30 -30.47 11.91
C GLN A 515 5.61 -30.52 10.43
N MET A 516 6.37 -29.55 9.94
CA MET A 516 6.84 -29.50 8.57
C MET A 516 8.32 -29.15 8.53
N LEU A 517 9.08 -29.96 7.80
CA LEU A 517 10.46 -29.69 7.42
C LEU A 517 10.54 -29.61 5.90
N ASN A 518 10.92 -28.46 5.39
CA ASN A 518 11.11 -28.20 3.97
C ASN A 518 12.60 -27.92 3.68
N CYS A 519 13.25 -28.82 2.97
CA CYS A 519 14.60 -28.62 2.46
C CYS A 519 14.50 -28.29 0.97
N TYR A 520 15.01 -27.14 0.54
CA TYR A 520 14.85 -26.72 -0.84
C TYR A 520 16.14 -26.24 -1.49
N PHE A 521 16.18 -26.41 -2.82
CA PHE A 521 17.17 -25.85 -3.71
C PHE A 521 16.48 -25.11 -4.84
N GLN A 522 16.86 -23.86 -5.08
CA GLN A 522 16.21 -22.97 -6.03
C GLN A 522 17.23 -22.38 -7.00
N PRO A 523 17.46 -22.99 -8.18
CA PRO A 523 18.16 -22.33 -9.26
C PRO A 523 17.31 -21.22 -9.87
N SER A 524 17.95 -20.12 -10.25
CA SER A 524 17.28 -18.98 -10.87
C SER A 524 18.14 -18.36 -11.95
N LEU A 525 17.52 -17.96 -13.05
CA LEU A 525 18.12 -17.22 -14.16
C LEU A 525 17.55 -15.81 -14.19
N SER A 526 18.38 -14.82 -14.48
CA SER A 526 17.92 -13.45 -14.67
C SER A 526 18.71 -12.73 -15.74
N ILE A 527 18.00 -11.96 -16.57
CA ILE A 527 18.55 -11.09 -17.60
C ILE A 527 18.12 -9.66 -17.31
N LYS A 528 19.07 -8.74 -17.35
CA LYS A 528 18.77 -7.31 -17.30
C LYS A 528 19.42 -6.62 -18.50
N ARG A 529 18.59 -6.08 -19.38
CA ARG A 529 18.97 -5.17 -20.48
C ARG A 529 18.28 -3.82 -20.23
N ASN A 530 18.59 -2.81 -21.02
CA ASN A 530 18.03 -1.48 -20.83
C ASN A 530 16.50 -1.49 -20.76
N ASP A 531 15.86 -2.25 -21.66
CA ASP A 531 14.40 -2.26 -21.83
C ASP A 531 13.76 -3.56 -21.35
N LEU A 532 14.56 -4.59 -21.06
CA LEU A 532 14.07 -5.94 -20.74
C LEU A 532 14.67 -6.43 -19.43
N GLU A 533 13.80 -6.85 -18.53
CA GLU A 533 14.15 -7.55 -17.31
C GLU A 533 13.33 -8.83 -17.23
N TRP A 534 14.02 -9.94 -17.17
CA TRP A 534 13.41 -11.26 -17.04
C TRP A 534 14.08 -12.06 -15.94
N GLN A 535 13.27 -12.74 -15.17
CA GLN A 535 13.73 -13.65 -14.14
C GLN A 535 12.86 -14.93 -14.18
N ALA A 536 13.50 -16.07 -14.08
CA ALA A 536 12.84 -17.35 -13.87
C ALA A 536 13.54 -18.11 -12.75
N SER A 537 12.78 -18.83 -11.93
CA SER A 537 13.31 -19.70 -10.88
C SER A 537 12.46 -20.96 -10.71
N LEU A 538 13.13 -22.03 -10.29
CA LEU A 538 12.52 -23.33 -10.07
C LEU A 538 12.89 -23.85 -8.68
N PRO A 539 12.16 -23.47 -7.62
CA PRO A 539 12.32 -24.12 -6.33
C PRO A 539 11.98 -25.61 -6.42
N ILE A 540 12.88 -26.43 -5.93
CA ILE A 540 12.75 -27.88 -5.79
C ILE A 540 12.82 -28.17 -4.30
N SER A 541 11.74 -28.61 -3.71
CA SER A 541 11.54 -28.77 -2.28
C SER A 541 11.29 -30.21 -1.91
N LEU A 542 12.06 -30.74 -0.97
CA LEU A 542 11.75 -31.99 -0.28
C LEU A 542 11.02 -31.62 1.03
N VAL A 543 9.71 -31.86 1.03
CA VAL A 543 8.83 -31.50 2.15
C VAL A 543 8.45 -32.76 2.92
N ASN A 544 8.85 -32.82 4.18
CA ASN A 544 8.39 -33.80 5.15
C ASN A 544 7.37 -33.20 6.09
N ARG A 545 6.21 -33.83 6.25
CA ARG A 545 5.11 -33.37 7.10
C ARG A 545 4.61 -34.48 8.00
N ASN A 546 4.31 -34.14 9.23
CA ASN A 546 3.72 -35.02 10.23
C ASN A 546 2.47 -34.38 10.83
N PHE A 547 1.38 -35.10 10.90
CA PHE A 547 0.13 -34.70 11.59
C PHE A 547 -0.43 -35.93 12.32
N GLY A 548 -0.40 -35.92 13.63
CA GLY A 548 -0.70 -37.10 14.43
C GLY A 548 0.18 -38.30 14.06
N GLU A 549 -0.43 -39.38 13.59
CA GLU A 549 0.29 -40.57 13.09
C GLU A 549 0.59 -40.52 11.60
N GLU A 550 -0.06 -39.60 10.88
CA GLU A 550 0.12 -39.49 9.43
C GLU A 550 1.43 -38.80 9.10
N ARG A 551 2.19 -39.38 8.20
CA ARG A 551 3.47 -38.86 7.69
C ARG A 551 3.46 -38.77 6.16
N SER A 552 3.99 -37.70 5.62
CA SER A 552 4.08 -37.51 4.18
C SER A 552 5.41 -36.86 3.81
N THR A 553 6.13 -37.49 2.87
CA THR A 553 7.33 -36.90 2.26
C THR A 553 7.08 -36.74 0.77
N ARG A 554 7.24 -35.52 0.24
CA ARG A 554 6.98 -35.20 -1.16
C ARG A 554 8.09 -34.33 -1.74
N LEU A 555 8.44 -34.62 -3.00
CA LEU A 555 9.25 -33.73 -3.81
C LEU A 555 8.32 -32.81 -4.60
N ILE A 556 8.49 -31.50 -4.45
CA ILE A 556 7.60 -30.47 -4.99
C ILE A 556 8.41 -29.49 -5.81
N MET A 557 7.89 -29.08 -6.97
CA MET A 557 8.49 -28.07 -7.82
C MET A 557 7.52 -26.92 -7.97
N THR A 558 7.95 -25.68 -7.66
CA THR A 558 7.13 -24.48 -7.67
C THR A 558 7.72 -23.42 -8.60
N PRO A 559 7.60 -23.58 -9.95
CA PRO A 559 8.16 -22.66 -10.92
C PRO A 559 7.56 -21.26 -10.80
N MET A 560 8.40 -20.24 -10.97
CA MET A 560 7.98 -18.86 -11.06
C MET A 560 8.78 -18.11 -12.13
N THR A 561 8.12 -17.14 -12.79
CA THR A 561 8.76 -16.27 -13.76
C THR A 561 8.17 -14.87 -13.72
N SER A 562 9.00 -13.90 -13.97
CA SER A 562 8.60 -12.49 -14.12
C SER A 562 9.31 -11.86 -15.30
N LEU A 563 8.60 -11.01 -16.02
CA LEU A 563 9.10 -10.25 -17.15
C LEU A 563 8.64 -8.81 -17.01
N LYS A 564 9.55 -7.85 -17.21
CA LYS A 564 9.22 -6.44 -17.40
C LYS A 564 9.88 -5.95 -18.69
N TYR A 565 9.09 -5.30 -19.53
CA TYR A 565 9.54 -4.73 -20.78
C TYR A 565 9.13 -3.28 -20.91
N GLN A 566 10.10 -2.40 -21.18
CA GLN A 566 9.87 -0.99 -21.43
C GLN A 566 9.55 -0.79 -22.90
N LEU A 567 8.27 -0.65 -23.24
CA LEU A 567 7.80 -0.46 -24.62
C LEU A 567 8.21 0.90 -25.19
N THR A 568 8.10 1.94 -24.36
CA THR A 568 8.54 3.31 -24.66
C THR A 568 9.10 3.93 -23.39
N SER A 569 9.67 5.12 -23.46
CA SER A 569 10.12 5.87 -22.26
C SER A 569 9.00 6.12 -21.24
N ARG A 570 7.74 5.97 -21.64
CA ARG A 570 6.54 6.24 -20.81
C ARG A 570 5.68 5.02 -20.51
N LEU A 571 5.79 3.97 -21.31
CA LEU A 571 4.92 2.79 -21.22
C LEU A 571 5.73 1.54 -20.92
N SER A 572 5.41 0.84 -19.86
CA SER A 572 5.97 -0.45 -19.51
C SER A 572 4.89 -1.52 -19.38
N VAL A 573 5.27 -2.75 -19.69
CA VAL A 573 4.46 -3.96 -19.45
C VAL A 573 5.23 -4.89 -18.53
N SER A 574 4.55 -5.48 -17.56
CA SER A 574 5.13 -6.51 -16.72
C SER A 574 4.17 -7.68 -16.58
N THR A 575 4.71 -8.87 -16.54
CA THR A 575 3.95 -10.10 -16.29
C THR A 575 4.66 -10.91 -15.23
N TYR A 576 3.88 -11.66 -14.48
CA TYR A 576 4.33 -12.53 -13.42
C TYR A 576 3.49 -13.79 -13.43
N TYR A 577 4.12 -14.93 -13.25
CA TYR A 577 3.47 -16.22 -13.05
C TYR A 577 4.20 -16.98 -11.96
N ASN A 578 3.44 -17.62 -11.07
CA ASN A 578 3.94 -18.62 -10.15
C ASN A 578 2.93 -19.74 -9.95
N TYR A 579 3.47 -20.94 -9.80
CA TYR A 579 2.78 -22.07 -9.22
C TYR A 579 3.21 -22.17 -7.73
N ASN A 580 2.24 -22.35 -6.86
CA ASN A 580 2.46 -22.50 -5.43
C ASN A 580 1.77 -23.77 -4.93
N TRP A 581 2.42 -24.50 -4.06
CA TRP A 581 1.88 -25.62 -3.31
C TRP A 581 1.82 -25.21 -1.85
N GLN A 582 0.62 -25.18 -1.28
CA GLN A 582 0.38 -24.66 0.05
C GLN A 582 -0.19 -25.75 0.95
N PRO A 583 0.54 -26.17 1.99
CA PRO A 583 0.00 -27.09 2.99
C PRO A 583 -1.13 -26.42 3.74
N ALA A 584 -2.12 -27.20 4.14
CA ALA A 584 -3.21 -26.74 4.99
C ALA A 584 -2.68 -26.31 6.37
N SER A 585 -3.38 -25.38 7.00
CA SER A 585 -3.12 -24.98 8.39
C SER A 585 -3.52 -26.08 9.39
N LEU A 586 -3.00 -26.03 10.60
CA LEU A 586 -3.38 -27.00 11.63
C LEU A 586 -4.89 -26.94 11.92
N GLY A 587 -5.50 -25.73 11.91
CA GLY A 587 -6.95 -25.55 12.08
C GLY A 587 -7.79 -26.21 10.99
N ASP A 588 -7.29 -26.25 9.73
CA ASP A 588 -7.97 -26.91 8.62
C ASP A 588 -7.78 -28.42 8.59
N MET A 589 -6.74 -28.91 9.26
CA MET A 589 -6.45 -30.34 9.34
C MET A 589 -7.10 -31.02 10.55
N THR A 590 -7.25 -30.32 11.68
CA THR A 590 -7.78 -30.94 12.90
C THR A 590 -9.25 -31.33 12.76
N ALA A 591 -9.60 -32.54 13.20
CA ALA A 591 -11.00 -32.97 13.28
C ALA A 591 -11.69 -32.48 14.56
N VAL A 592 -10.96 -31.86 15.47
CA VAL A 592 -11.50 -31.30 16.72
C VAL A 592 -12.43 -30.11 16.40
N PRO A 593 -13.68 -30.09 16.92
CA PRO A 593 -14.56 -28.95 16.73
C PRO A 593 -13.99 -27.69 17.42
N ILE A 594 -13.85 -26.61 16.67
CA ILE A 594 -13.42 -25.32 17.16
C ILE A 594 -14.59 -24.36 17.11
N PHE A 595 -15.06 -23.89 18.26
CA PHE A 595 -16.16 -22.92 18.35
C PHE A 595 -15.65 -21.53 17.98
N ASN A 596 -16.34 -20.90 17.01
CA ASN A 596 -16.11 -19.52 16.60
C ASN A 596 -17.07 -18.54 17.30
N SER A 597 -18.25 -19.03 17.69
CA SER A 597 -19.27 -18.26 18.41
C SER A 597 -20.21 -19.22 19.12
N TYR A 598 -21.18 -18.66 19.86
CA TYR A 598 -22.20 -19.44 20.54
C TYR A 598 -23.03 -20.36 19.64
N ARG A 599 -23.07 -20.10 18.33
CA ARG A 599 -23.86 -20.90 17.38
C ARG A 599 -23.07 -21.35 16.16
N SER A 600 -21.75 -21.23 16.14
CA SER A 600 -20.96 -21.70 15.01
C SER A 600 -19.69 -22.39 15.45
N TYR A 601 -19.38 -23.51 14.80
CA TYR A 601 -18.11 -24.20 14.95
C TYR A 601 -17.66 -24.80 13.62
N ASN A 602 -16.34 -24.96 13.51
CA ASN A 602 -15.69 -25.56 12.36
C ASN A 602 -14.93 -26.82 12.76
N THR A 603 -14.85 -27.77 11.86
CA THR A 603 -13.92 -28.90 11.93
C THR A 603 -13.01 -28.90 10.70
N GLY A 604 -11.82 -29.43 10.82
CA GLY A 604 -10.94 -29.71 9.71
C GLY A 604 -11.10 -31.12 9.15
N LEU A 605 -10.23 -31.52 8.21
CA LEU A 605 -10.36 -32.77 7.43
C LEU A 605 -9.91 -34.03 8.18
N GLY A 606 -9.23 -33.91 9.32
CA GLY A 606 -8.66 -35.01 10.08
C GLY A 606 -7.43 -35.67 9.44
N ARG A 607 -6.83 -35.05 8.41
CA ARG A 607 -5.68 -35.60 7.67
C ARG A 607 -4.84 -34.53 6.97
N LEU A 608 -3.64 -34.93 6.51
CA LEU A 608 -2.76 -34.07 5.73
C LEU A 608 -3.32 -33.81 4.32
N TYR A 609 -3.43 -32.54 3.95
CA TYR A 609 -3.68 -32.15 2.56
C TYR A 609 -2.89 -30.89 2.20
N ALA A 610 -2.92 -30.52 0.94
CA ALA A 610 -2.35 -29.27 0.46
C ALA A 610 -3.12 -28.81 -0.77
N GLU A 611 -3.19 -27.51 -0.93
CA GLU A 611 -3.79 -26.84 -2.07
C GLU A 611 -2.74 -26.47 -3.11
N ASN A 612 -3.16 -26.40 -4.37
CA ASN A 612 -2.30 -25.90 -5.44
C ASN A 612 -2.87 -24.60 -5.96
N SER A 613 -1.97 -23.66 -6.25
CA SER A 613 -2.35 -22.32 -6.71
C SER A 613 -1.51 -21.90 -7.91
N HIS A 614 -2.18 -21.50 -9.00
CA HIS A 614 -1.57 -20.85 -10.16
C HIS A 614 -1.95 -19.39 -10.13
N ASN A 615 -0.96 -18.52 -10.09
CA ASN A 615 -1.17 -17.07 -10.04
C ASN A 615 -0.50 -16.41 -11.24
N GLY A 616 -1.30 -15.84 -12.13
CA GLY A 616 -0.87 -15.07 -13.28
C GLY A 616 -1.21 -13.59 -13.11
N ARG A 617 -0.29 -12.69 -13.42
CA ARG A 617 -0.52 -11.24 -13.39
C ARG A 617 0.03 -10.58 -14.64
N LEU A 618 -0.72 -9.60 -15.15
CA LEU A 618 -0.32 -8.71 -16.24
C LEU A 618 -0.53 -7.28 -15.77
N ARG A 619 0.46 -6.43 -16.01
CA ARG A 619 0.38 -5.02 -15.65
C ARG A 619 0.88 -4.15 -16.79
N LEU A 620 0.12 -3.12 -17.11
CA LEU A 620 0.50 -2.00 -17.95
C LEU A 620 0.64 -0.76 -17.08
N GLU A 621 1.70 0.01 -17.30
CA GLU A 621 2.01 1.21 -16.53
C GLU A 621 2.45 2.33 -17.46
N TYR A 622 1.74 3.45 -17.39
CA TYR A 622 2.02 4.66 -18.17
C TYR A 622 2.42 5.81 -17.25
N THR A 623 3.56 6.44 -17.53
CA THR A 623 4.12 7.53 -16.73
C THR A 623 4.52 8.70 -17.63
N ASP A 624 3.81 9.81 -17.54
CA ASP A 624 4.13 11.07 -18.23
C ASP A 624 4.17 12.25 -17.24
N PRO A 625 5.32 12.47 -16.55
CA PRO A 625 5.44 13.51 -15.54
C PRO A 625 5.33 14.91 -16.14
N ILE A 626 5.73 15.09 -17.43
CA ILE A 626 5.69 16.40 -18.09
C ILE A 626 4.25 16.88 -18.21
N ASN A 627 3.34 15.98 -18.59
CA ASN A 627 1.93 16.26 -18.72
C ASN A 627 1.13 15.96 -17.45
N GLY A 628 1.79 15.47 -16.38
CA GLY A 628 1.13 15.08 -15.13
C GLY A 628 0.10 13.97 -15.32
N LEU A 629 0.34 13.02 -16.25
CA LEU A 629 -0.57 11.92 -16.56
C LEU A 629 0.07 10.59 -16.14
N PHE A 630 -0.63 9.88 -15.25
CA PHE A 630 -0.21 8.58 -14.74
C PHE A 630 -1.36 7.58 -14.86
N GLY A 631 -1.05 6.38 -15.31
CA GLY A 631 -2.05 5.34 -15.45
C GLY A 631 -1.49 3.95 -15.23
N ASN A 632 -2.32 3.05 -14.73
CA ASN A 632 -2.00 1.64 -14.66
C ASN A 632 -3.24 0.79 -14.91
N ILE A 633 -3.01 -0.41 -15.45
CA ILE A 633 -4.01 -1.47 -15.60
C ILE A 633 -3.35 -2.75 -15.09
N ASN A 634 -4.05 -3.47 -14.22
CA ASN A 634 -3.58 -4.71 -13.62
C ASN A 634 -4.62 -5.80 -13.86
N GLY A 635 -4.23 -6.88 -14.52
CA GLY A 635 -5.01 -8.10 -14.62
C GLY A 635 -4.39 -9.19 -13.75
N SER A 636 -5.19 -9.94 -13.01
CA SER A 636 -4.74 -11.12 -12.27
C SER A 636 -5.70 -12.28 -12.45
N LEU A 637 -5.14 -13.47 -12.54
CA LEU A 637 -5.83 -14.75 -12.57
C LEU A 637 -5.25 -15.63 -11.48
N LEU A 638 -6.11 -16.07 -10.57
CA LEU A 638 -5.77 -17.03 -9.52
C LEU A 638 -6.63 -18.27 -9.75
N TYR A 639 -5.97 -19.41 -9.97
CA TYR A 639 -6.61 -20.71 -10.07
C TYR A 639 -6.11 -21.58 -8.95
N ASN A 640 -7.00 -21.93 -8.02
CA ASN A 640 -6.72 -22.83 -6.92
C ASN A 640 -7.38 -24.19 -7.18
N SER A 641 -6.70 -25.25 -6.86
CA SER A 641 -7.18 -26.62 -7.00
C SER A 641 -6.85 -27.46 -5.78
N ASN A 642 -7.51 -28.60 -5.66
CA ASN A 642 -7.38 -29.50 -4.53
C ASN A 642 -7.83 -28.87 -3.20
N ILE A 643 -8.91 -28.07 -3.25
CA ILE A 643 -9.54 -27.44 -2.09
C ILE A 643 -10.61 -28.40 -1.59
N PRO A 644 -10.61 -28.84 -0.31
CA PRO A 644 -11.70 -29.65 0.23
C PRO A 644 -13.04 -28.93 0.16
N LEU A 645 -14.06 -29.56 -0.40
CA LEU A 645 -15.40 -28.99 -0.46
C LEU A 645 -15.99 -28.99 0.95
N ARG A 646 -16.27 -27.80 1.49
CA ARG A 646 -16.85 -27.66 2.83
C ARG A 646 -18.38 -27.76 2.76
N ASN A 647 -18.94 -28.61 3.60
CA ASN A 647 -20.39 -28.71 3.80
C ASN A 647 -20.78 -27.89 5.03
N SER A 648 -21.71 -26.99 4.81
CA SER A 648 -22.30 -26.16 5.85
C SER A 648 -23.68 -26.71 6.21
N LEU A 649 -23.86 -27.06 7.48
CA LEU A 649 -25.11 -27.56 8.02
C LEU A 649 -25.73 -26.54 8.98
N LEU A 650 -27.02 -26.33 8.90
CA LEU A 650 -27.78 -25.55 9.89
C LEU A 650 -28.73 -26.49 10.62
N GLU A 651 -28.42 -26.76 11.90
CA GLU A 651 -29.24 -27.60 12.77
C GLU A 651 -29.82 -26.76 13.91
N GLY A 652 -31.10 -26.43 13.78
CA GLY A 652 -31.74 -25.47 14.68
C GLY A 652 -31.11 -24.09 14.58
N LEU A 653 -30.43 -23.64 15.63
CA LEU A 653 -29.67 -22.37 15.64
C LEU A 653 -28.19 -22.54 15.37
N ILE A 654 -27.68 -23.77 15.35
CA ILE A 654 -26.23 -24.05 15.26
C ILE A 654 -25.80 -24.21 13.80
N TYR A 655 -24.77 -23.48 13.41
CA TYR A 655 -24.13 -23.58 12.12
C TYR A 655 -22.82 -24.36 12.26
N HIS A 656 -22.73 -25.45 11.52
CA HIS A 656 -21.55 -26.30 11.50
C HIS A 656 -20.95 -26.33 10.10
N SER A 657 -19.64 -26.11 9.98
CA SER A 657 -18.90 -26.22 8.73
C SER A 657 -17.81 -27.29 8.85
N SER A 658 -17.94 -28.33 8.02
CA SER A 658 -16.97 -29.43 7.95
C SER A 658 -16.53 -29.68 6.51
N PRO A 659 -15.25 -30.00 6.23
CA PRO A 659 -14.82 -30.40 4.90
C PRO A 659 -15.37 -31.81 4.57
N SER A 660 -15.69 -32.01 3.31
CA SER A 660 -16.01 -33.32 2.75
C SER A 660 -14.77 -33.95 2.13
N GLU A 661 -14.86 -35.21 1.71
CA GLU A 661 -13.78 -35.87 0.98
C GLU A 661 -13.68 -35.44 -0.50
N GLU A 662 -14.62 -34.62 -0.96
CA GLU A 662 -14.60 -34.07 -2.30
C GLU A 662 -13.70 -32.85 -2.38
N TYR A 663 -13.06 -32.70 -3.52
CA TYR A 663 -12.21 -31.53 -3.82
C TYR A 663 -12.78 -30.72 -4.96
N ILE A 664 -12.60 -29.39 -4.85
CA ILE A 664 -13.05 -28.43 -5.86
C ILE A 664 -11.89 -27.59 -6.36
N ASN A 665 -12.19 -26.87 -7.45
CA ASN A 665 -11.33 -25.84 -7.99
C ASN A 665 -12.02 -24.47 -7.80
N ASN A 666 -11.22 -23.45 -7.59
CA ASN A 666 -11.66 -22.06 -7.50
C ASN A 666 -10.89 -21.22 -8.52
N THR A 667 -11.60 -20.37 -9.26
CA THR A 667 -11.01 -19.46 -10.24
C THR A 667 -11.43 -18.04 -9.95
N LEU A 668 -10.45 -17.22 -9.60
CA LEU A 668 -10.63 -15.78 -9.36
C LEU A 668 -9.86 -15.01 -10.43
N TRP A 669 -10.57 -14.17 -11.19
CA TRP A 669 -9.91 -13.17 -12.00
C TRP A 669 -10.31 -11.76 -11.59
N MET A 670 -9.36 -10.86 -11.70
CA MET A 670 -9.54 -9.46 -11.34
C MET A 670 -8.86 -8.57 -12.39
N LEU A 671 -9.56 -7.53 -12.79
CA LEU A 671 -9.01 -6.45 -13.61
C LEU A 671 -9.22 -5.15 -12.85
N SER A 672 -8.14 -4.40 -12.65
CA SER A 672 -8.22 -3.09 -12.01
C SER A 672 -7.37 -2.07 -12.76
N GLY A 673 -7.76 -0.81 -12.69
CA GLY A 673 -7.02 0.27 -13.31
C GLY A 673 -7.28 1.60 -12.65
N ARG A 674 -6.30 2.49 -12.75
CA ARG A 674 -6.40 3.87 -12.30
C ARG A 674 -5.72 4.79 -13.32
N LEU A 675 -6.37 5.91 -13.61
CA LEU A 675 -5.83 6.99 -14.42
C LEU A 675 -5.90 8.28 -13.63
N SER A 676 -4.80 8.98 -13.45
CA SER A 676 -4.75 10.26 -12.75
C SER A 676 -4.11 11.34 -13.61
N LYS A 677 -4.69 12.54 -13.57
CA LYS A 677 -4.26 13.71 -14.35
C LYS A 677 -4.22 14.95 -13.49
N SER A 678 -3.10 15.70 -13.59
CA SER A 678 -2.99 17.05 -13.03
C SER A 678 -3.12 18.09 -14.14
N LEU A 679 -4.07 19.02 -13.96
CA LEU A 679 -4.29 20.16 -14.84
C LEU A 679 -3.82 21.44 -14.12
N GLY A 680 -2.60 21.87 -14.39
CA GLY A 680 -1.91 22.94 -13.67
C GLY A 680 -2.61 24.30 -13.75
N THR A 681 -3.25 24.61 -14.88
CA THR A 681 -3.95 25.88 -15.11
C THR A 681 -5.16 26.07 -14.20
N MET A 682 -5.86 24.99 -13.88
CA MET A 682 -7.06 24.99 -13.01
C MET A 682 -6.76 24.50 -11.60
N LYS A 683 -5.50 24.13 -11.29
CA LYS A 683 -5.13 23.42 -10.06
C LYS A 683 -6.07 22.24 -9.76
N LEU A 684 -6.50 21.58 -10.82
CA LEU A 684 -7.37 20.41 -10.78
C LEU A 684 -6.51 19.15 -10.85
N ILE A 685 -6.77 18.25 -9.94
CA ILE A 685 -6.23 16.88 -9.97
C ILE A 685 -7.44 15.97 -10.00
N ALA A 686 -7.51 15.12 -11.01
CA ALA A 686 -8.59 14.17 -11.16
C ALA A 686 -8.05 12.75 -11.31
N ALA A 687 -8.76 11.78 -10.76
CA ALA A 687 -8.48 10.37 -10.96
C ALA A 687 -9.75 9.59 -11.26
N LEU A 688 -9.61 8.63 -12.15
CA LEU A 688 -10.61 7.62 -12.48
C LEU A 688 -10.05 6.26 -12.11
N GLU A 689 -10.84 5.43 -11.44
CA GLU A 689 -10.45 4.08 -11.07
C GLU A 689 -11.57 3.09 -11.35
N GLY A 690 -11.17 1.84 -11.62
CA GLY A 690 -12.11 0.76 -11.86
C GLY A 690 -11.56 -0.57 -11.40
N GLN A 691 -12.45 -1.44 -10.94
CA GLN A 691 -12.13 -2.82 -10.57
C GLN A 691 -13.28 -3.74 -11.02
N LEU A 692 -12.91 -4.82 -11.66
CA LEU A 692 -13.80 -5.93 -12.05
C LEU A 692 -13.27 -7.18 -11.36
N THR A 693 -14.14 -7.92 -10.71
CA THR A 693 -13.79 -9.17 -10.03
C THR A 693 -14.82 -10.22 -10.39
N SER A 694 -14.37 -11.42 -10.72
CA SER A 694 -15.24 -12.59 -10.89
C SER A 694 -14.60 -13.81 -10.24
N ASN A 695 -15.36 -14.44 -9.38
CA ASN A 695 -14.94 -15.63 -8.62
C ASN A 695 -15.88 -16.81 -8.92
N HIS A 696 -15.34 -17.89 -9.47
CA HIS A 696 -16.05 -19.14 -9.71
C HIS A 696 -15.65 -20.16 -8.66
N THR A 697 -16.60 -20.63 -7.88
CA THR A 697 -16.36 -21.61 -6.82
C THR A 697 -17.57 -22.53 -6.61
N THR A 698 -17.42 -23.51 -5.73
CA THR A 698 -18.50 -24.41 -5.33
C THR A 698 -18.54 -24.46 -3.81
N THR A 699 -19.71 -24.46 -3.22
CA THR A 699 -19.91 -24.78 -1.80
C THR A 699 -20.92 -25.92 -1.68
N MET A 700 -21.02 -26.50 -0.51
CA MET A 700 -22.04 -27.50 -0.19
C MET A 700 -22.83 -26.99 1.02
N MET A 701 -24.16 -27.13 0.97
CA MET A 701 -25.07 -26.74 2.05
C MET A 701 -26.12 -27.81 2.26
N ASN A 702 -26.23 -28.28 3.48
CA ASN A 702 -27.10 -29.41 3.84
C ASN A 702 -26.94 -30.61 2.90
N GLY A 703 -25.69 -30.94 2.51
CA GLY A 703 -25.36 -31.99 1.59
C GLY A 703 -25.64 -31.70 0.11
N ARG A 704 -26.22 -30.56 -0.24
CA ARG A 704 -26.45 -30.14 -1.63
C ARG A 704 -25.26 -29.33 -2.15
N ARG A 705 -24.69 -29.78 -3.26
CA ARG A 705 -23.59 -29.08 -3.96
C ARG A 705 -24.11 -27.91 -4.77
N LEU A 706 -23.49 -26.74 -4.61
CA LEU A 706 -23.96 -25.48 -5.14
C LEU A 706 -22.80 -24.73 -5.79
N PRO A 707 -22.59 -24.89 -7.11
CA PRO A 707 -21.62 -24.13 -7.86
C PRO A 707 -22.16 -22.76 -8.19
N PHE A 708 -21.34 -21.71 -8.01
CA PHE A 708 -21.75 -20.33 -8.28
C PHE A 708 -20.60 -19.45 -8.77
N ARG A 709 -20.98 -18.32 -9.36
CA ARG A 709 -20.10 -17.23 -9.77
C ARG A 709 -20.48 -15.97 -9.02
N TYR A 710 -19.51 -15.34 -8.41
CA TYR A 710 -19.66 -14.02 -7.79
C TYR A 710 -19.00 -12.97 -8.68
N ASP A 711 -19.78 -12.00 -9.17
CA ASP A 711 -19.30 -10.88 -9.97
C ASP A 711 -19.41 -9.58 -9.18
N SER A 712 -18.37 -8.76 -9.21
CA SER A 712 -18.36 -7.43 -8.61
C SER A 712 -17.66 -6.42 -9.51
N TYR A 713 -18.29 -5.26 -9.72
CA TYR A 713 -17.76 -4.14 -10.48
C TYR A 713 -17.75 -2.90 -9.60
N ARG A 714 -16.61 -2.23 -9.52
CA ARG A 714 -16.48 -0.96 -8.82
C ARG A 714 -15.88 0.08 -9.76
N CYS A 715 -16.52 1.25 -9.87
CA CYS A 715 -16.02 2.41 -10.59
C CYS A 715 -15.94 3.60 -9.64
N GLY A 716 -14.85 4.35 -9.67
CA GLY A 716 -14.63 5.51 -8.83
C GLY A 716 -14.11 6.70 -9.63
N ILE A 717 -14.55 7.87 -9.24
CA ILE A 717 -14.01 9.15 -9.68
C ILE A 717 -13.64 9.97 -8.45
N SER A 718 -12.51 10.64 -8.51
CA SER A 718 -12.14 11.59 -7.48
C SER A 718 -11.50 12.83 -8.11
N PHE A 719 -11.75 13.99 -7.52
CA PHE A 719 -11.04 15.21 -7.90
C PHE A 719 -10.76 16.12 -6.71
N SER A 720 -9.70 16.90 -6.82
CA SER A 720 -9.39 18.02 -5.95
C SER A 720 -9.22 19.26 -6.82
N LEU A 721 -10.04 20.28 -6.58
CA LEU A 721 -10.13 21.51 -7.36
C LEU A 721 -9.95 22.72 -6.46
N ARG A 722 -9.08 23.65 -6.86
CA ARG A 722 -8.87 24.93 -6.17
C ARG A 722 -9.06 26.10 -7.13
N PRO A 723 -10.30 26.55 -7.34
CA PRO A 723 -10.59 27.65 -8.25
C PRO A 723 -10.03 28.99 -7.76
N SER A 724 -9.90 29.19 -6.45
CA SER A 724 -9.29 30.38 -5.85
C SER A 724 -8.38 30.04 -4.66
N GLN A 725 -7.71 31.03 -4.10
CA GLN A 725 -6.92 30.82 -2.88
C GLN A 725 -7.78 30.60 -1.63
N THR A 726 -9.03 31.00 -1.69
CA THR A 726 -9.99 30.95 -0.58
C THR A 726 -11.00 29.83 -0.71
N LEU A 727 -11.12 29.17 -1.87
CA LEU A 727 -12.13 28.16 -2.12
C LEU A 727 -11.49 26.91 -2.72
N SER A 728 -11.79 25.75 -2.15
CA SER A 728 -11.39 24.45 -2.71
C SER A 728 -12.45 23.38 -2.47
N PHE A 729 -12.44 22.37 -3.33
CA PHE A 729 -13.35 21.24 -3.30
C PHE A 729 -12.57 19.94 -3.42
N GLU A 730 -13.00 18.94 -2.68
CA GLU A 730 -12.52 17.57 -2.79
C GLU A 730 -13.73 16.65 -2.90
N GLU A 731 -13.71 15.80 -3.89
CA GLU A 731 -14.83 14.92 -4.17
C GLU A 731 -14.32 13.50 -4.44
N LYS A 732 -15.07 12.50 -3.91
CA LYS A 732 -14.89 11.08 -4.19
C LYS A 732 -16.24 10.43 -4.36
N SER A 733 -16.44 9.79 -5.50
CA SER A 733 -17.65 9.01 -5.79
C SER A 733 -17.29 7.60 -6.21
N TYR A 734 -18.04 6.63 -5.70
CA TYR A 734 -17.91 5.22 -6.07
C TYR A 734 -19.26 4.64 -6.40
N TYR A 735 -19.31 3.92 -7.50
CA TYR A 735 -20.40 3.03 -7.86
C TYR A 735 -19.93 1.59 -7.73
N GLN A 736 -20.71 0.77 -7.05
CA GLN A 736 -20.43 -0.66 -6.89
C GLN A 736 -21.65 -1.48 -7.30
N TYR A 737 -21.38 -2.54 -8.03
CA TYR A 737 -22.34 -3.57 -8.41
C TYR A 737 -21.79 -4.92 -7.95
N SER A 738 -22.65 -5.78 -7.37
CA SER A 738 -22.30 -7.15 -7.06
C SER A 738 -23.50 -8.07 -7.22
N CYS A 739 -23.25 -9.28 -7.66
CA CYS A 739 -24.25 -10.34 -7.76
C CYS A 739 -23.61 -11.72 -7.60
N GLN A 740 -24.39 -12.65 -7.12
CA GLN A 740 -24.05 -14.08 -7.07
C GLN A 740 -25.01 -14.83 -8.00
N ILE A 741 -24.44 -15.59 -8.92
CA ILE A 741 -25.15 -16.32 -9.96
C ILE A 741 -24.88 -17.80 -9.76
N SER A 742 -25.92 -18.59 -9.55
CA SER A 742 -25.81 -20.05 -9.53
C SER A 742 -25.57 -20.58 -10.94
N THR A 743 -24.58 -21.45 -11.10
CA THR A 743 -24.31 -22.07 -12.40
C THR A 743 -25.10 -23.34 -12.67
N SER A 744 -25.82 -23.86 -11.66
CA SER A 744 -26.64 -25.07 -11.74
C SER A 744 -28.16 -24.82 -11.68
N ASP A 745 -28.59 -23.77 -10.97
CA ASP A 745 -29.98 -23.47 -10.73
C ASP A 745 -30.22 -21.97 -10.58
N ARG A 746 -30.77 -21.35 -11.61
CA ARG A 746 -31.00 -19.89 -11.65
C ARG A 746 -32.01 -19.39 -10.65
N SER A 747 -32.85 -20.25 -10.09
CA SER A 747 -33.74 -19.85 -8.98
C SER A 747 -33.00 -19.44 -7.73
N LEU A 748 -31.70 -19.81 -7.64
CA LEU A 748 -30.78 -19.47 -6.55
C LEU A 748 -29.92 -18.24 -6.84
N ASP A 749 -30.17 -17.53 -7.96
CA ASP A 749 -29.45 -16.29 -8.25
C ASP A 749 -29.78 -15.23 -7.21
N SER A 750 -28.77 -14.57 -6.67
CA SER A 750 -29.00 -13.43 -5.78
C SER A 750 -29.49 -12.22 -6.57
N ARG A 751 -30.31 -11.39 -5.93
CA ARG A 751 -30.61 -10.08 -6.47
C ARG A 751 -29.30 -9.25 -6.59
N ALA A 752 -29.12 -8.58 -7.73
CA ALA A 752 -27.98 -7.70 -7.93
C ALA A 752 -28.04 -6.51 -6.96
N LEU A 753 -26.97 -6.35 -6.17
CA LEU A 753 -26.81 -5.21 -5.28
C LEU A 753 -26.07 -4.10 -6.03
N ARG A 754 -26.61 -2.90 -6.00
CA ARG A 754 -26.03 -1.68 -6.57
C ARG A 754 -25.93 -0.64 -5.48
N SER A 755 -24.75 -0.12 -5.23
CA SER A 755 -24.56 0.95 -4.26
C SER A 755 -23.80 2.11 -4.87
N PHE A 756 -24.06 3.29 -4.38
CA PHE A 756 -23.38 4.52 -4.73
C PHE A 756 -23.00 5.27 -3.46
N THR A 757 -21.73 5.62 -3.35
CA THR A 757 -21.18 6.45 -2.28
C THR A 757 -20.61 7.72 -2.85
N HIS A 758 -20.89 8.83 -2.20
CA HIS A 758 -20.42 10.14 -2.62
C HIS A 758 -19.95 10.92 -1.40
N THR A 759 -18.76 11.50 -1.46
CA THR A 759 -18.21 12.37 -0.42
C THR A 759 -17.73 13.66 -1.06
N LEU A 760 -18.33 14.78 -0.65
CA LEU A 760 -17.94 16.13 -1.09
C LEU A 760 -17.47 16.93 0.13
N LYS A 761 -16.22 17.39 0.07
CA LYS A 761 -15.67 18.35 1.04
C LYS A 761 -15.53 19.73 0.37
N THR A 762 -16.08 20.73 1.00
CA THR A 762 -15.99 22.13 0.56
C THR A 762 -15.23 22.93 1.61
N TYR A 763 -14.20 23.63 1.18
CA TYR A 763 -13.39 24.47 2.05
C TYR A 763 -13.50 25.93 1.62
N TYR A 764 -13.87 26.79 2.56
CA TYR A 764 -13.88 28.25 2.38
C TYR A 764 -12.98 28.89 3.41
N MET A 765 -11.94 29.61 2.97
CA MET A 765 -10.83 30.05 3.81
C MET A 765 -10.55 31.57 3.65
N PRO A 766 -11.44 32.45 4.11
CA PRO A 766 -11.23 33.89 4.08
C PRO A 766 -10.27 34.32 5.21
N GLY A 767 -9.09 34.83 4.84
CA GLY A 767 -8.10 35.30 5.82
C GLY A 767 -7.58 34.18 6.73
N HIS A 768 -7.82 34.30 8.03
CA HIS A 768 -7.46 33.33 9.07
C HIS A 768 -8.56 32.29 9.35
N TRP A 769 -9.76 32.53 8.86
CA TRP A 769 -10.88 31.59 9.04
C TRP A 769 -10.81 30.43 8.07
N GLN A 770 -11.19 29.26 8.54
CA GLN A 770 -11.43 28.09 7.73
C GLN A 770 -12.80 27.52 8.05
N ILE A 771 -13.59 27.31 7.03
CA ILE A 771 -14.88 26.64 7.09
C ILE A 771 -14.76 25.39 6.22
N GLU A 772 -14.90 24.24 6.82
CA GLU A 772 -14.93 22.95 6.14
C GLU A 772 -16.33 22.37 6.28
N TRP A 773 -16.92 22.03 5.15
CA TRP A 773 -18.23 21.40 5.09
C TRP A 773 -18.10 20.07 4.36
N THR A 774 -18.30 18.96 5.08
CA THR A 774 -18.24 17.60 4.57
C THR A 774 -19.64 17.04 4.42
N ASN A 775 -19.95 16.51 3.24
CA ASN A 775 -21.21 15.86 2.93
C ASN A 775 -20.95 14.47 2.42
N GLU A 776 -21.63 13.47 2.97
CA GLU A 776 -21.53 12.06 2.57
C GLU A 776 -22.91 11.54 2.24
N MET A 777 -23.01 10.85 1.11
CA MET A 777 -24.22 10.23 0.65
C MET A 777 -23.99 8.76 0.35
N TYR A 778 -24.82 7.93 0.91
CA TYR A 778 -24.84 6.47 0.67
C TYR A 778 -26.20 6.11 0.10
N HIS A 779 -26.20 5.47 -1.06
CA HIS A 779 -27.40 5.01 -1.74
C HIS A 779 -27.24 3.55 -2.14
N SER A 780 -28.31 2.75 -1.96
CA SER A 780 -28.36 1.37 -2.42
C SER A 780 -29.71 1.09 -3.08
N ASN A 781 -29.76 0.15 -4.01
CA ASN A 781 -31.02 -0.32 -4.60
C ASN A 781 -31.81 -1.24 -3.66
N ASP A 782 -31.37 -1.38 -2.42
CA ASP A 782 -32.11 -2.05 -1.39
C ASP A 782 -33.24 -1.16 -0.90
N HIS A 783 -34.48 -1.62 -1.02
CA HIS A 783 -35.67 -0.78 -0.79
C HIS A 783 -35.89 -0.34 0.67
N SER A 784 -35.21 -0.96 1.64
CA SER A 784 -35.35 -0.60 3.05
C SER A 784 -34.40 0.53 3.45
N VAL A 785 -33.30 0.79 2.70
CA VAL A 785 -32.27 1.77 3.02
C VAL A 785 -31.86 2.55 1.78
N SER A 786 -32.83 3.16 1.12
CA SER A 786 -32.57 3.79 -0.17
C SER A 786 -31.56 4.94 -0.11
N PHE A 787 -31.42 5.62 1.05
CA PHE A 787 -30.63 6.83 1.12
C PHE A 787 -30.21 7.19 2.56
N THR A 788 -28.92 7.33 2.80
CA THR A 788 -28.37 7.87 4.04
C THR A 788 -27.47 9.02 3.74
N PHE A 789 -27.63 10.14 4.44
CA PHE A 789 -26.90 11.38 4.21
C PHE A 789 -26.32 11.90 5.53
N PHE A 790 -25.02 12.18 5.54
CA PHE A 790 -24.34 12.84 6.67
C PHE A 790 -23.82 14.20 6.23
N SER A 791 -23.78 15.12 7.16
CA SER A 791 -23.21 16.44 6.96
C SER A 791 -22.49 16.86 8.23
N ASP A 792 -21.25 17.33 8.06
CA ASP A 792 -20.39 17.82 9.14
C ASP A 792 -19.90 19.21 8.81
N LEU A 793 -19.71 20.01 9.84
CA LEU A 793 -19.23 21.38 9.73
C LEU A 793 -18.10 21.63 10.73
N LEU A 794 -16.95 22.08 10.23
CA LEU A 794 -15.86 22.59 11.04
C LEU A 794 -15.66 24.08 10.73
N VAL A 795 -15.68 24.92 11.75
CA VAL A 795 -15.32 26.33 11.65
C VAL A 795 -14.13 26.57 12.56
N SER A 796 -12.99 27.00 11.99
CA SER A 796 -11.79 27.27 12.77
C SER A 796 -11.13 28.61 12.41
N TYR A 797 -10.40 29.15 13.36
CA TYR A 797 -9.55 30.32 13.22
C TYR A 797 -8.10 29.86 13.42
N ARG A 798 -7.27 30.05 12.40
CA ARG A 798 -5.90 29.56 12.33
C ARG A 798 -4.90 30.69 12.16
N THR A 799 -3.89 30.70 13.02
CA THR A 799 -2.67 31.52 12.92
C THR A 799 -1.47 30.63 12.58
N LYS A 800 -0.27 31.17 12.70
CA LYS A 800 0.97 30.37 12.57
C LYS A 800 1.26 29.53 13.82
N GLU A 801 0.80 29.93 14.97
CA GLU A 801 1.17 29.36 16.28
C GLU A 801 0.04 28.53 16.89
N PHE A 802 -1.21 28.88 16.58
CA PHE A 802 -2.36 28.17 17.14
C PHE A 802 -3.55 28.10 16.17
N GLU A 803 -4.40 27.14 16.41
CA GLU A 803 -5.70 27.02 15.77
C GLU A 803 -6.76 26.71 16.83
N VAL A 804 -7.91 27.37 16.77
CA VAL A 804 -9.09 27.08 17.58
C VAL A 804 -10.29 26.91 16.67
N GLY A 805 -11.17 25.96 17.02
CA GLY A 805 -12.32 25.69 16.17
C GLY A 805 -13.45 24.95 16.88
N ILE A 806 -14.58 24.92 16.20
CA ILE A 806 -15.79 24.19 16.59
C ILE A 806 -16.09 23.21 15.45
N GLN A 807 -16.20 21.95 15.79
CA GLN A 807 -16.62 20.87 14.89
C GLN A 807 -18.01 20.39 15.31
N MET A 808 -18.89 20.23 14.34
CA MET A 808 -20.22 19.65 14.50
C MET A 808 -20.33 18.47 13.55
N ASP A 809 -20.53 17.27 14.09
CA ASP A 809 -20.63 16.05 13.31
C ASP A 809 -22.09 15.56 13.30
N ASN A 810 -22.46 14.91 12.19
CA ASN A 810 -23.80 14.35 11.98
C ASN A 810 -24.94 15.37 12.21
N LEU A 811 -24.89 16.51 11.51
CA LEU A 811 -25.83 17.63 11.71
C LEU A 811 -27.31 17.21 11.61
N PHE A 812 -27.63 16.19 10.81
CA PHE A 812 -28.99 15.69 10.62
C PHE A 812 -29.41 14.66 11.69
N GLY A 813 -28.48 14.19 12.54
CA GLY A 813 -28.77 13.32 13.67
C GLY A 813 -29.20 11.91 13.28
N ASN A 814 -28.66 11.36 12.20
CA ASN A 814 -28.90 9.98 11.84
C ASN A 814 -28.28 9.04 12.89
N ASN A 815 -29.09 8.23 13.55
CA ASN A 815 -28.68 7.38 14.68
C ASN A 815 -28.72 5.88 14.38
N LYS A 816 -29.12 5.49 13.16
CA LYS A 816 -29.13 4.09 12.72
C LYS A 816 -28.79 3.98 11.25
N TYR A 817 -28.18 2.84 10.89
CA TYR A 817 -27.91 2.42 9.52
C TYR A 817 -28.47 1.03 9.31
N GLU A 818 -29.28 0.89 8.29
CA GLU A 818 -29.96 -0.35 7.96
C GLU A 818 -29.35 -0.92 6.67
N ARG A 819 -29.12 -2.22 6.64
CA ARG A 819 -28.52 -2.91 5.50
C ARG A 819 -29.16 -4.25 5.27
N HIS A 820 -29.35 -4.60 4.01
CA HIS A 820 -29.63 -5.95 3.57
C HIS A 820 -28.40 -6.57 2.91
N HIS A 821 -28.14 -7.80 3.27
CA HIS A 821 -27.18 -8.63 2.56
C HIS A 821 -27.92 -9.82 1.99
N ILE A 822 -27.93 -9.96 0.66
CA ILE A 822 -28.65 -11.01 -0.04
C ILE A 822 -27.63 -12.01 -0.57
N SER A 823 -27.69 -13.22 -0.04
CA SER A 823 -26.96 -14.38 -0.53
C SER A 823 -27.94 -15.33 -1.23
N THR A 824 -27.44 -16.32 -1.94
CA THR A 824 -28.23 -17.42 -2.51
C THR A 824 -29.03 -18.21 -1.45
N TYR A 825 -28.56 -18.21 -0.21
CA TYR A 825 -29.06 -19.10 0.85
C TYR A 825 -29.78 -18.38 1.97
N TYR A 826 -29.52 -17.10 2.14
CA TYR A 826 -30.15 -16.29 3.17
C TYR A 826 -30.22 -14.83 2.78
N THR A 827 -31.20 -14.16 3.32
CA THR A 827 -31.25 -12.69 3.34
C THR A 827 -31.04 -12.23 4.76
N ASN A 828 -30.07 -11.35 4.94
CA ASN A 828 -29.72 -10.82 6.24
C ASN A 828 -30.08 -9.33 6.30
N TYR A 829 -30.96 -8.96 7.21
CA TYR A 829 -31.33 -7.58 7.51
C TYR A 829 -30.62 -7.15 8.77
N THR A 830 -29.75 -6.14 8.70
CA THR A 830 -28.96 -5.68 9.82
C THR A 830 -29.22 -4.20 10.09
N ILE A 831 -29.45 -3.88 11.36
CA ILE A 831 -29.53 -2.50 11.86
C ILE A 831 -28.34 -2.27 12.78
N ASN A 832 -27.53 -1.28 12.45
CA ASN A 832 -26.43 -0.82 13.29
C ASN A 832 -26.79 0.55 13.88
N ARG A 833 -26.52 0.76 15.14
CA ARG A 833 -26.60 2.08 15.76
C ARG A 833 -25.40 2.94 15.34
N LEU A 834 -25.64 4.21 15.12
CA LEU A 834 -24.65 5.18 14.70
C LEU A 834 -24.36 6.18 15.82
N ARG A 835 -23.22 6.86 15.69
CA ARG A 835 -22.88 8.00 16.54
C ARG A 835 -23.90 9.10 16.37
N PRO A 836 -24.32 9.75 17.48
CA PRO A 836 -25.33 10.79 17.45
C PRO A 836 -24.78 12.10 16.86
N ARG A 837 -25.56 13.16 16.90
CA ARG A 837 -25.07 14.52 16.65
C ARG A 837 -24.11 14.94 17.75
N GLU A 838 -22.95 15.47 17.35
CA GLU A 838 -21.85 15.81 18.25
C GLU A 838 -21.39 17.24 18.04
N ILE A 839 -20.89 17.86 19.09
CA ILE A 839 -20.20 19.14 19.05
C ILE A 839 -18.86 19.02 19.77
N LEU A 840 -17.78 19.51 19.16
CA LEU A 840 -16.45 19.44 19.71
C LEU A 840 -15.73 20.77 19.54
N PHE A 841 -15.18 21.32 20.62
CA PHE A 841 -14.28 22.46 20.62
C PHE A 841 -12.85 21.95 20.56
N LYS A 842 -12.06 22.47 19.63
CA LYS A 842 -10.67 22.05 19.39
C LYS A 842 -9.72 23.23 19.53
N ALA A 843 -8.57 22.97 20.11
CA ALA A 843 -7.43 23.89 20.14
C ALA A 843 -6.17 23.11 19.79
N SER A 844 -5.35 23.67 18.90
CA SER A 844 -4.06 23.12 18.47
C SER A 844 -2.97 24.17 18.59
N PHE A 845 -1.79 23.78 19.08
CA PHE A 845 -0.65 24.64 19.30
C PHE A 845 0.60 23.99 18.70
N ASP A 846 1.26 24.70 17.80
CA ASP A 846 2.59 24.35 17.30
C ASP A 846 3.65 24.88 18.31
N LEU A 847 4.47 23.97 18.90
CA LEU A 847 5.43 24.22 19.99
C LEU A 847 6.87 24.23 19.47
#